data_c9acfd501dca79d3c55d7956df52de3c
#
_entry.id   c9acfd501dca79d3c55d7956df52de3c
#
_cell.length_a   1.000
_cell.length_b   1.000
_cell.length_c   1.000
_cell.angle_alpha   90.00
_cell.angle_beta   90.00
_cell.angle_gamma   90.00
#
_symmetry.space_group_name_H-M   'P 1'
#
loop_
_entity.id
_entity.type
_entity.pdbx_description
1 polymer ?
#
loop_
_entity_poly.entity_id
_entity_poly.type
_entity_poly.pdbx_seq_one_letter_code
_entity_poly.pdbx_strand_id
1 'polypeptide(L)'
;MKKGLKIIIVVVVAIILVSTAFLVLYHPTHAFTDTSQTAAPEELDPATGFFTTNVPLFLALFQPLVELNGSSATQIVPILASHYTNINDTHYIFTMRSDAKFSNGQSVNATSAWFTFARGIVMGQGPYASNYYGTLFNGTLAGITGVYVPVGTANALINAGYKIPNTTYKVNKTTDLKTYNYTIVANDLANMLSHFNYNTTEMKVMEYPHQALVVNSNGTFTMNSEHQYAFLLSDISTWGYIVEPSYVDAHGGVSVNSPNSYLDANGVIGSGPYVISSVGKGFSTIVLKANTNYWVTNAMVNNGSVPSIAKPASIKTVVIDYGLSHADRLEDFDKGISQISTIGPSSFKQMIDGFYNKTERTSALVKSVPEIGTFFISMNFADKYTNNTHFREALYDAINYSAQLKIYNNNYNGTPEAYAELGPLSPIYGKAYYNPDNLPMPTQNFTAAYQNISIAGHEMGFYVKLSNGTKLGDYPGGTDLSSTTFRITGISPATSIETASLTAAISSFAHLGLTFKTHLVTESTVSGWTNATSTPQFVDLGWLPDYPDPLGQQLIAVYSPSDGGAFGGNDAWVNNTTLDNKYFPTLDFENKTTQEKLMKDNVSKLVYDQYAYIWLPMPDAVYFVSPEVHGFELNYKGTGYFYNLMTFTGKLSSNTGYLTIYTIVVDVEMAFTNAAPKF
;
A
#
# COMPACT_ATOMS: atom_id res chain seq x y z
N MET A 1 51.74 -37.23 9.77
CA MET A 1 50.84 -36.16 10.22
C MET A 1 50.18 -35.34 9.12
N LYS A 2 50.82 -35.02 8.00
CA LYS A 2 50.24 -34.13 6.93
C LYS A 2 49.08 -34.74 6.13
N LYS A 3 48.97 -36.08 5.95
CA LYS A 3 47.85 -36.70 5.23
C LYS A 3 46.53 -36.77 6.03
N GLY A 4 46.60 -37.05 7.34
CA GLY A 4 45.42 -37.09 8.21
C GLY A 4 44.75 -35.74 8.42
N LEU A 5 45.55 -34.65 8.49
CA LEU A 5 45.01 -33.31 8.64
C LEU A 5 44.24 -32.83 7.36
N LYS A 6 44.69 -33.23 6.16
CA LYS A 6 43.98 -32.89 4.92
C LYS A 6 42.67 -33.63 4.79
N ILE A 7 42.56 -34.88 5.25
CA ILE A 7 41.31 -35.64 5.23
C ILE A 7 40.31 -35.05 6.23
N ILE A 8 40.76 -34.64 7.39
CA ILE A 8 39.90 -33.99 8.41
C ILE A 8 39.36 -32.66 7.89
N ILE A 9 40.19 -31.83 7.24
CA ILE A 9 39.76 -30.57 6.66
C ILE A 9 38.72 -30.79 5.56
N VAL A 10 38.90 -31.77 4.67
CA VAL A 10 37.96 -32.09 3.58
C VAL A 10 36.65 -32.61 4.15
N VAL A 11 36.66 -33.44 5.20
CA VAL A 11 35.44 -33.95 5.85
C VAL A 11 34.70 -32.80 6.59
N VAL A 12 35.41 -31.92 7.29
CA VAL A 12 34.81 -30.77 7.98
C VAL A 12 34.22 -29.78 6.96
N VAL A 13 34.91 -29.50 5.86
CA VAL A 13 34.38 -28.65 4.80
C VAL A 13 33.17 -29.28 4.10
N ALA A 14 33.19 -30.60 3.88
CA ALA A 14 32.06 -31.33 3.33
C ALA A 14 30.85 -31.33 4.30
N ILE A 15 31.08 -31.48 5.61
CA ILE A 15 30.03 -31.38 6.62
C ILE A 15 29.47 -29.96 6.74
N ILE A 16 30.30 -28.94 6.65
CA ILE A 16 29.88 -27.53 6.64
C ILE A 16 29.09 -27.22 5.37
N LEU A 17 29.54 -27.69 4.21
CA LEU A 17 28.82 -27.51 2.95
C LEU A 17 27.50 -28.26 2.91
N VAL A 18 27.42 -29.47 3.48
CA VAL A 18 26.17 -30.23 3.60
C VAL A 18 25.25 -29.58 4.64
N SER A 19 25.76 -29.11 5.76
CA SER A 19 24.93 -28.44 6.77
C SER A 19 24.47 -27.02 6.33
N THR A 20 25.27 -26.29 5.58
CA THR A 20 24.85 -25.02 4.95
C THR A 20 23.86 -25.25 3.83
N ALA A 21 24.02 -26.30 2.99
CA ALA A 21 23.02 -26.67 2.00
C ALA A 21 21.69 -27.13 2.64
N PHE A 22 21.73 -27.82 3.80
CA PHE A 22 20.55 -28.20 4.57
C PHE A 22 19.82 -27.00 5.22
N LEU A 23 20.53 -25.93 5.55
CA LEU A 23 19.97 -24.71 6.14
C LEU A 23 19.32 -23.79 5.09
N VAL A 24 19.64 -23.95 3.81
CA VAL A 24 19.20 -23.05 2.74
C VAL A 24 17.92 -23.54 2.03
N LEU A 25 17.50 -24.81 2.20
CA LEU A 25 16.43 -25.43 1.40
C LEU A 25 15.45 -26.30 2.19
N TYR A 26 15.15 -25.96 3.45
CA TYR A 26 14.09 -26.66 4.16
C TYR A 26 12.73 -26.04 3.81
N HIS A 27 12.15 -26.46 2.67
CA HIS A 27 10.70 -26.38 2.49
C HIS A 27 10.06 -27.53 3.28
N PRO A 28 9.16 -27.25 4.21
CA PRO A 28 8.44 -28.32 4.88
C PRO A 28 7.66 -29.13 3.84
N THR A 29 7.89 -30.44 3.78
CA THR A 29 7.43 -31.37 2.75
C THR A 29 5.91 -31.50 2.60
N HIS A 30 5.11 -30.73 3.35
CA HIS A 30 3.64 -30.73 3.31
C HIS A 30 3.10 -29.36 3.74
N ALA A 31 3.56 -28.29 3.12
CA ALA A 31 3.10 -26.95 3.43
C ALA A 31 2.20 -26.39 2.31
N PHE A 32 1.23 -25.59 2.70
CA PHE A 32 0.47 -24.75 1.78
C PHE A 32 1.38 -23.60 1.34
N THR A 33 1.58 -23.46 0.04
CA THR A 33 2.54 -22.48 -0.52
C THR A 33 1.81 -21.40 -1.30
N ASP A 34 2.22 -20.15 -1.06
CA ASP A 34 1.78 -18.95 -1.74
C ASP A 34 2.96 -18.32 -2.46
N THR A 35 2.84 -18.15 -3.77
CA THR A 35 3.83 -17.51 -4.64
C THR A 35 3.29 -16.22 -5.27
N SER A 36 2.21 -15.66 -4.72
CA SER A 36 1.55 -14.51 -5.32
C SER A 36 2.32 -13.20 -5.14
N GLN A 37 3.18 -13.11 -4.14
CA GLN A 37 3.90 -11.89 -3.82
C GLN A 37 5.10 -11.69 -4.75
N THR A 38 5.05 -10.64 -5.59
CA THR A 38 6.05 -10.38 -6.63
C THR A 38 7.34 -9.74 -6.12
N ALA A 39 7.34 -9.20 -4.91
CA ALA A 39 8.49 -8.66 -4.21
C ALA A 39 8.51 -9.10 -2.75
N ALA A 40 9.67 -9.15 -2.13
CA ALA A 40 9.80 -9.41 -0.70
C ALA A 40 9.29 -8.22 0.12
N PRO A 41 8.80 -8.45 1.36
CA PRO A 41 8.58 -7.35 2.30
C PRO A 41 9.93 -6.72 2.66
N GLU A 42 9.93 -5.45 3.03
CA GLU A 42 11.18 -4.80 3.47
C GLU A 42 11.42 -5.00 4.96
N GLU A 43 10.37 -4.89 5.77
CA GLU A 43 10.41 -5.00 7.22
C GLU A 43 9.30 -5.91 7.74
N LEU A 44 9.56 -6.54 8.89
CA LEU A 44 8.60 -7.41 9.58
C LEU A 44 7.92 -6.74 10.79
N ASP A 45 8.31 -5.51 11.11
CA ASP A 45 7.67 -4.69 12.15
C ASP A 45 6.53 -3.87 11.54
N PRO A 46 5.28 -3.97 12.04
CA PRO A 46 4.16 -3.20 11.50
C PRO A 46 4.25 -1.69 11.76
N ALA A 47 5.21 -1.22 12.55
CA ALA A 47 5.47 0.22 12.70
C ALA A 47 6.33 0.80 11.56
N THR A 48 6.97 -0.05 10.77
CA THR A 48 7.89 0.32 9.69
C THR A 48 7.50 -0.28 8.35
N GLY A 49 7.04 -1.54 8.32
CA GLY A 49 6.62 -2.22 7.09
C GLY A 49 5.39 -1.55 6.46
N PHE A 50 5.56 -0.99 5.25
CA PHE A 50 4.56 -0.16 4.58
C PHE A 50 4.28 -0.58 3.13
N PHE A 51 4.69 -1.77 2.73
CA PHE A 51 4.46 -2.28 1.38
C PHE A 51 3.24 -3.19 1.30
N THR A 52 2.59 -3.20 0.14
CA THR A 52 1.45 -4.09 -0.13
C THR A 52 1.82 -5.57 0.07
N THR A 53 3.08 -5.93 -0.18
CA THR A 53 3.62 -7.28 0.04
C THR A 53 3.68 -7.70 1.51
N ASN A 54 3.64 -6.74 2.45
CA ASN A 54 3.52 -7.02 3.88
C ASN A 54 2.10 -7.43 4.30
N VAL A 55 1.07 -7.01 3.56
CA VAL A 55 -0.32 -7.08 4.02
C VAL A 55 -0.80 -8.51 4.31
N PRO A 56 -0.64 -9.52 3.42
CA PRO A 56 -1.07 -10.88 3.75
C PRO A 56 -0.32 -11.48 4.95
N LEU A 57 0.95 -11.11 5.10
CA LEU A 57 1.77 -11.50 6.24
C LEU A 57 1.24 -10.86 7.54
N PHE A 58 0.99 -9.55 7.54
CA PHE A 58 0.52 -8.84 8.72
C PHE A 58 -0.89 -9.26 9.14
N LEU A 59 -1.80 -9.52 8.19
CA LEU A 59 -3.11 -10.10 8.46
C LEU A 59 -3.04 -11.49 9.12
N ALA A 60 -1.97 -12.24 8.87
CA ALA A 60 -1.75 -13.53 9.52
C ALA A 60 -1.17 -13.40 10.94
N LEU A 61 -0.31 -12.41 11.20
CA LEU A 61 0.46 -12.28 12.43
C LEU A 61 -0.20 -11.40 13.49
N PHE A 62 -0.94 -10.37 13.05
CA PHE A 62 -1.43 -9.30 13.91
C PHE A 62 -2.94 -9.14 13.82
N GLN A 63 -3.50 -8.44 14.80
CA GLN A 63 -4.88 -8.01 14.79
C GLN A 63 -4.95 -6.53 15.23
N PRO A 64 -5.78 -5.72 14.58
CA PRO A 64 -6.12 -4.37 15.02
C PRO A 64 -7.28 -4.36 16.03
N LEU A 65 -7.64 -3.20 16.53
CA LEU A 65 -8.82 -3.02 17.37
C LEU A 65 -10.12 -3.37 16.63
N VAL A 66 -10.19 -2.94 15.39
CA VAL A 66 -11.29 -3.18 14.44
C VAL A 66 -10.71 -3.55 13.08
N GLU A 67 -11.48 -4.26 12.24
CA GLU A 67 -11.02 -4.79 10.95
C GLU A 67 -12.06 -4.55 9.85
N LEU A 68 -11.63 -4.38 8.61
CA LEU A 68 -12.52 -4.48 7.44
C LEU A 68 -13.11 -5.89 7.35
N ASN A 69 -14.42 -6.00 7.17
CA ASN A 69 -15.12 -7.27 7.13
C ASN A 69 -14.95 -7.98 5.78
N GLY A 70 -13.97 -8.86 5.68
CA GLY A 70 -13.69 -9.62 4.47
C GLY A 70 -13.42 -8.72 3.26
N SER A 71 -14.16 -8.90 2.19
CA SER A 71 -14.08 -8.13 0.95
C SER A 71 -14.91 -6.83 0.94
N SER A 72 -15.28 -6.29 2.10
CA SER A 72 -15.95 -4.98 2.19
C SER A 72 -14.95 -3.85 2.36
N ALA A 73 -15.05 -2.81 1.54
CA ALA A 73 -14.26 -1.58 1.67
C ALA A 73 -14.81 -0.62 2.75
N THR A 74 -16.01 -0.88 3.30
CA THR A 74 -16.72 0.09 4.16
C THR A 74 -17.26 -0.50 5.46
N GLN A 75 -17.34 -1.82 5.54
CA GLN A 75 -17.89 -2.48 6.74
C GLN A 75 -16.77 -2.78 7.73
N ILE A 76 -16.82 -2.15 8.90
CA ILE A 76 -15.87 -2.35 10.00
C ILE A 76 -16.48 -3.25 11.06
N VAL A 77 -15.73 -4.23 11.54
CA VAL A 77 -16.11 -5.15 12.63
C VAL A 77 -15.08 -5.11 13.76
N PRO A 78 -15.50 -5.22 15.03
CA PRO A 78 -14.61 -5.23 16.17
C PRO A 78 -13.84 -6.56 16.27
N ILE A 79 -12.52 -6.51 16.55
CA ILE A 79 -11.63 -7.68 16.73
C ILE A 79 -11.05 -7.70 18.14
N LEU A 80 -10.01 -6.92 18.44
CA LEU A 80 -9.42 -6.82 19.79
C LEU A 80 -10.26 -5.94 20.72
N ALA A 81 -11.05 -5.02 20.17
CA ALA A 81 -12.18 -4.46 20.85
C ALA A 81 -13.38 -5.42 20.75
N SER A 82 -14.17 -5.55 21.80
CA SER A 82 -15.47 -6.23 21.77
C SER A 82 -16.59 -5.33 21.23
N HIS A 83 -16.39 -4.03 21.40
CA HIS A 83 -17.31 -2.97 20.96
C HIS A 83 -16.54 -1.66 20.83
N TYR A 84 -17.02 -0.75 20.00
CA TYR A 84 -16.56 0.63 19.97
C TYR A 84 -17.73 1.61 19.88
N THR A 85 -17.50 2.83 20.34
CA THR A 85 -18.43 3.96 20.22
C THR A 85 -17.71 5.07 19.48
N ASN A 86 -18.33 5.59 18.43
CA ASN A 86 -17.87 6.77 17.71
C ASN A 86 -18.73 7.96 18.11
N ILE A 87 -18.11 9.04 18.57
CA ILE A 87 -18.79 10.29 18.96
C ILE A 87 -18.32 11.39 18.01
N ASN A 88 -19.15 11.72 17.03
CA ASN A 88 -18.93 12.81 16.06
C ASN A 88 -17.59 12.69 15.28
N ASP A 89 -17.12 11.48 15.00
CA ASP A 89 -15.87 11.22 14.31
C ASP A 89 -14.63 11.91 14.93
N THR A 90 -14.71 12.25 16.22
CA THR A 90 -13.61 12.84 16.99
C THR A 90 -13.19 12.00 18.18
N HIS A 91 -14.13 11.26 18.78
CA HIS A 91 -13.88 10.46 19.96
C HIS A 91 -14.29 9.02 19.69
N TYR A 92 -13.34 8.13 19.70
CA TYR A 92 -13.54 6.70 19.49
C TYR A 92 -13.18 5.96 20.78
N ILE A 93 -14.18 5.34 21.40
CA ILE A 93 -14.00 4.60 22.65
C ILE A 93 -14.10 3.11 22.36
N PHE A 94 -13.03 2.38 22.61
CA PHE A 94 -12.93 0.94 22.38
C PHE A 94 -13.04 0.19 23.71
N THR A 95 -14.02 -0.69 23.83
CA THR A 95 -14.12 -1.64 24.93
C THR A 95 -13.23 -2.83 24.62
N MET A 96 -12.11 -2.96 25.31
CA MET A 96 -11.15 -4.02 25.07
C MET A 96 -11.72 -5.38 25.46
N ARG A 97 -11.37 -6.43 24.72
CA ARG A 97 -11.70 -7.81 25.07
C ARG A 97 -10.84 -8.28 26.25
N SER A 98 -11.46 -8.94 27.21
CA SER A 98 -10.75 -9.52 28.36
C SER A 98 -10.10 -10.89 28.05
N ASP A 99 -10.54 -11.53 26.97
CA ASP A 99 -10.10 -12.86 26.52
C ASP A 99 -9.01 -12.82 25.43
N ALA A 100 -8.74 -11.64 24.83
CA ALA A 100 -7.74 -11.48 23.81
C ALA A 100 -6.32 -11.62 24.36
N LYS A 101 -5.47 -12.39 23.63
CA LYS A 101 -4.08 -12.67 24.02
C LYS A 101 -3.14 -12.57 22.83
N PHE A 102 -1.92 -12.15 23.11
CA PHE A 102 -0.80 -12.30 22.21
C PHE A 102 -0.36 -13.77 22.09
N SER A 103 0.41 -14.09 21.06
CA SER A 103 0.87 -15.46 20.79
C SER A 103 1.76 -16.03 21.90
N ASN A 104 2.40 -15.18 22.72
CA ASN A 104 3.15 -15.57 23.92
C ASN A 104 2.27 -15.75 25.18
N GLY A 105 0.95 -15.58 25.08
CA GLY A 105 0.00 -15.73 26.17
C GLY A 105 -0.26 -14.49 27.02
N GLN A 106 0.48 -13.40 26.81
CA GLN A 106 0.21 -12.11 27.47
C GLN A 106 -1.13 -11.54 27.02
N SER A 107 -1.81 -10.81 27.91
CA SER A 107 -3.11 -10.22 27.61
C SER A 107 -3.01 -9.00 26.71
N VAL A 108 -3.88 -8.92 25.70
CA VAL A 108 -4.09 -7.68 24.95
C VAL A 108 -5.06 -6.80 25.71
N ASN A 109 -4.71 -5.54 25.95
CA ASN A 109 -5.49 -4.61 26.76
C ASN A 109 -5.34 -3.16 26.28
N ALA A 110 -5.97 -2.21 26.96
CA ALA A 110 -5.92 -0.79 26.63
C ALA A 110 -4.49 -0.21 26.66
N THR A 111 -3.63 -0.71 27.57
CA THR A 111 -2.25 -0.23 27.64
C THR A 111 -1.39 -0.72 26.47
N SER A 112 -1.61 -1.95 25.98
CA SER A 112 -0.92 -2.43 24.80
C SER A 112 -1.37 -1.68 23.52
N ALA A 113 -2.65 -1.29 23.45
CA ALA A 113 -3.14 -0.42 22.38
C ALA A 113 -2.48 0.97 22.46
N TRP A 114 -2.48 1.60 23.62
CA TRP A 114 -1.81 2.88 23.84
C TRP A 114 -0.33 2.83 23.45
N PHE A 115 0.38 1.79 23.95
CA PHE A 115 1.79 1.57 23.63
C PHE A 115 2.03 1.50 22.12
N THR A 116 1.22 0.72 21.41
CA THR A 116 1.38 0.50 19.98
C THR A 116 1.29 1.81 19.19
N PHE A 117 0.26 2.61 19.42
CA PHE A 117 0.08 3.86 18.70
C PHE A 117 1.09 4.93 19.13
N ALA A 118 1.38 5.07 20.41
CA ALA A 118 2.39 6.01 20.90
C ALA A 118 3.79 5.68 20.34
N ARG A 119 4.14 4.37 20.32
CA ARG A 119 5.37 3.86 19.72
C ARG A 119 5.46 4.20 18.23
N GLY A 120 4.47 3.80 17.46
CA GLY A 120 4.46 4.01 16.01
C GLY A 120 4.58 5.49 15.63
N ILE A 121 3.85 6.37 16.33
CA ILE A 121 3.91 7.82 16.09
C ILE A 121 5.30 8.37 16.41
N VAL A 122 5.89 8.06 17.58
CA VAL A 122 7.18 8.63 17.98
C VAL A 122 8.34 8.11 17.13
N MET A 123 8.23 6.88 16.61
CA MET A 123 9.18 6.35 15.63
C MET A 123 9.12 7.09 14.30
N GLY A 124 8.00 7.71 13.95
CA GLY A 124 7.85 8.57 12.78
C GLY A 124 8.16 7.87 11.46
N GLN A 125 7.86 6.56 11.35
CA GLN A 125 8.11 5.78 10.15
C GLN A 125 6.83 5.59 9.32
N GLY A 126 6.99 5.22 8.07
CA GLY A 126 5.98 4.94 7.04
C GLY A 126 4.52 5.02 7.46
N PRO A 127 3.93 3.93 7.96
CA PRO A 127 2.48 3.89 8.17
C PRO A 127 1.98 4.93 9.18
N TYR A 128 2.75 5.22 10.24
CA TYR A 128 2.30 6.12 11.29
C TYR A 128 2.51 7.59 10.97
N ALA A 129 3.62 7.94 10.30
CA ALA A 129 3.91 9.31 9.90
C ALA A 129 2.95 9.79 8.79
N SER A 130 2.56 8.90 7.88
CA SER A 130 1.68 9.21 6.75
C SER A 130 0.21 9.25 7.16
N ASN A 131 -0.27 8.23 7.89
CA ASN A 131 -1.71 8.00 8.02
C ASN A 131 -2.35 8.74 9.19
N TYR A 132 -1.61 9.01 10.29
CA TYR A 132 -2.19 9.68 11.47
C TYR A 132 -1.94 11.18 11.52
N TYR A 133 -1.50 11.78 10.41
CA TYR A 133 -1.33 13.22 10.24
C TYR A 133 -2.66 13.97 10.43
N GLY A 134 -2.68 15.00 11.28
CA GLY A 134 -3.88 15.81 11.53
C GLY A 134 -4.99 15.08 12.30
N THR A 135 -4.76 13.82 12.72
CA THR A 135 -5.70 13.04 13.53
C THR A 135 -5.14 12.75 14.92
N LEU A 136 -4.16 11.88 15.03
CA LEU A 136 -3.56 11.51 16.33
C LEU A 136 -2.33 12.34 16.68
N PHE A 137 -1.69 12.99 15.72
CA PHE A 137 -0.63 13.97 15.93
C PHE A 137 -0.80 15.20 15.04
N ASN A 138 -0.29 16.34 15.49
CA ASN A 138 -0.34 17.58 14.73
C ASN A 138 0.79 17.62 13.69
N GLY A 139 0.44 17.47 12.43
CA GLY A 139 1.40 17.41 11.35
C GLY A 139 2.16 18.72 11.10
N THR A 140 1.50 19.87 11.24
CA THR A 140 2.17 21.19 11.15
C THR A 140 3.24 21.30 12.22
N LEU A 141 2.91 20.91 13.45
CA LEU A 141 3.87 20.93 14.56
C LEU A 141 5.01 19.93 14.30
N ALA A 142 4.73 18.74 13.82
CA ALA A 142 5.75 17.76 13.45
C ALA A 142 6.70 18.31 12.38
N GLY A 143 6.18 18.98 11.34
CA GLY A 143 6.99 19.64 10.31
C GLY A 143 7.90 20.74 10.86
N ILE A 144 7.43 21.50 11.87
CA ILE A 144 8.21 22.56 12.51
C ILE A 144 9.26 22.02 13.48
N THR A 145 8.91 21.00 14.25
CA THR A 145 9.75 20.47 15.35
C THR A 145 10.68 19.35 14.91
N GLY A 146 10.36 18.69 13.79
CA GLY A 146 11.08 17.54 13.27
C GLY A 146 10.84 16.24 14.04
N VAL A 147 9.83 16.19 14.93
CA VAL A 147 9.47 15.00 15.71
C VAL A 147 7.97 14.77 15.71
N TYR A 148 7.57 13.52 15.76
CA TYR A 148 6.17 13.08 15.81
C TYR A 148 5.80 12.73 17.25
N VAL A 149 4.73 13.34 17.76
CA VAL A 149 4.29 13.13 19.14
C VAL A 149 2.75 13.16 19.16
N PRO A 150 2.08 12.17 19.80
CA PRO A 150 0.63 12.22 19.92
C PRO A 150 0.15 13.51 20.57
N VAL A 151 -0.97 14.06 20.09
CA VAL A 151 -1.54 15.30 20.65
C VAL A 151 -1.74 15.16 22.16
N GLY A 152 -1.35 16.19 22.91
CA GLY A 152 -1.51 16.24 24.38
C GLY A 152 -0.42 15.56 25.20
N THR A 153 0.50 14.78 24.59
CA THR A 153 1.57 14.05 25.30
C THR A 153 2.46 14.93 26.15
N ALA A 154 2.80 16.15 25.69
CA ALA A 154 3.61 17.08 26.50
C ALA A 154 2.96 17.36 27.86
N ASN A 155 1.66 17.66 27.87
CA ASN A 155 0.90 17.89 29.10
C ASN A 155 0.75 16.63 29.94
N ALA A 156 0.60 15.45 29.31
CA ALA A 156 0.55 14.18 30.01
C ALA A 156 1.85 13.86 30.77
N LEU A 157 2.99 14.08 30.13
CA LEU A 157 4.32 13.93 30.75
C LEU A 157 4.51 14.93 31.91
N ILE A 158 4.17 16.21 31.73
CA ILE A 158 4.24 17.22 32.78
C ILE A 158 3.37 16.83 33.96
N ASN A 159 2.14 16.39 33.73
CA ASN A 159 1.22 15.91 34.77
C ASN A 159 1.79 14.70 35.55
N ALA A 160 2.57 13.86 34.90
CA ALA A 160 3.26 12.73 35.50
C ALA A 160 4.56 13.09 36.23
N GLY A 161 5.01 14.38 36.13
CA GLY A 161 6.18 14.89 36.85
C GLY A 161 7.43 15.11 35.99
N TYR A 162 7.34 14.91 34.67
CA TYR A 162 8.44 15.23 33.76
C TYR A 162 8.65 16.74 33.64
N LYS A 163 9.89 17.14 33.40
CA LYS A 163 10.25 18.55 33.25
C LYS A 163 10.44 18.89 31.77
N ILE A 164 9.42 19.44 31.16
CA ILE A 164 9.43 19.86 29.75
C ILE A 164 9.60 21.38 29.67
N PRO A 165 10.77 21.91 29.31
CA PRO A 165 10.96 23.33 29.14
C PRO A 165 10.28 23.84 27.86
N ASN A 166 9.98 25.15 27.83
CA ASN A 166 9.60 25.83 26.59
C ASN A 166 10.82 26.11 25.73
N THR A 167 10.61 26.19 24.45
CA THR A 167 11.59 26.62 23.45
C THR A 167 10.94 27.45 22.34
N THR A 168 11.76 27.97 21.43
CA THR A 168 11.31 28.76 20.29
C THR A 168 11.73 28.07 19.00
N TYR A 169 10.77 27.70 18.18
CA TYR A 169 11.00 27.14 16.85
C TYR A 169 10.83 28.21 15.78
N LYS A 170 11.65 28.15 14.74
CA LYS A 170 11.52 29.00 13.55
C LYS A 170 10.51 28.36 12.60
N VAL A 171 9.34 29.00 12.42
CA VAL A 171 8.32 28.55 11.46
C VAL A 171 8.72 29.01 10.04
N ASN A 172 9.14 30.28 9.92
CA ASN A 172 9.65 30.84 8.67
C ASN A 172 10.62 32.02 8.99
N LYS A 173 11.01 32.83 7.99
CA LYS A 173 11.95 33.94 8.18
C LYS A 173 11.48 35.00 9.16
N THR A 174 10.19 35.12 9.39
CA THR A 174 9.57 36.24 10.18
C THR A 174 8.72 35.76 11.35
N THR A 175 8.44 34.46 11.45
CA THR A 175 7.51 33.89 12.43
C THR A 175 8.22 32.88 13.32
N ASP A 176 8.07 33.04 14.63
CA ASP A 176 8.56 32.16 15.68
C ASP A 176 7.37 31.52 16.40
N LEU A 177 7.49 30.23 16.70
CA LEU A 177 6.55 29.49 17.54
C LEU A 177 7.21 29.22 18.92
N LYS A 178 6.65 29.81 19.98
CA LYS A 178 7.02 29.50 21.36
C LYS A 178 6.10 28.41 21.90
N THR A 179 6.66 27.26 22.22
CA THR A 179 5.91 26.11 22.74
C THR A 179 6.84 25.19 23.54
N TYR A 180 6.37 24.04 23.97
CA TYR A 180 7.19 23.02 24.61
C TYR A 180 8.36 22.58 23.72
N ASN A 181 9.45 22.16 24.33
CA ASN A 181 10.55 21.50 23.62
C ASN A 181 10.12 20.07 23.22
N TYR A 182 9.57 19.93 22.02
CA TYR A 182 9.03 18.65 21.52
C TYR A 182 10.13 17.60 21.29
N THR A 183 11.37 17.98 21.11
CA THR A 183 12.49 17.02 21.10
C THR A 183 12.62 16.32 22.46
N ILE A 184 12.47 17.06 23.57
CA ILE A 184 12.48 16.48 24.92
C ILE A 184 11.22 15.64 25.11
N VAL A 185 10.05 16.12 24.71
CA VAL A 185 8.79 15.34 24.79
C VAL A 185 8.93 14.00 24.09
N ALA A 186 9.43 13.98 22.83
CA ALA A 186 9.62 12.77 22.07
C ALA A 186 10.64 11.80 22.72
N ASN A 187 11.76 12.34 23.19
CA ASN A 187 12.79 11.52 23.88
C ASN A 187 12.29 10.94 25.20
N ASP A 188 11.57 11.70 26.02
CA ASP A 188 11.00 11.21 27.27
C ASP A 188 9.95 10.14 27.01
N LEU A 189 9.09 10.33 25.99
CA LEU A 189 8.12 9.32 25.56
C LEU A 189 8.82 8.05 25.06
N ALA A 190 9.80 8.16 24.16
CA ALA A 190 10.55 7.02 23.64
C ALA A 190 11.28 6.26 24.73
N ASN A 191 11.90 6.98 25.67
CA ASN A 191 12.56 6.36 26.82
C ASN A 191 11.57 5.61 27.72
N MET A 192 10.40 6.17 27.99
CA MET A 192 9.34 5.51 28.74
C MET A 192 8.87 4.23 28.03
N LEU A 193 8.65 4.29 26.72
CA LEU A 193 8.25 3.16 25.89
C LEU A 193 9.33 2.07 25.80
N SER A 194 10.62 2.42 25.91
CA SER A 194 11.74 1.48 25.90
C SER A 194 12.02 0.80 27.24
N HIS A 195 11.32 1.20 28.30
CA HIS A 195 11.43 0.64 29.66
C HIS A 195 10.02 0.45 30.24
N PHE A 196 9.12 -0.04 29.42
CA PHE A 196 7.69 -0.09 29.70
C PHE A 196 7.34 -1.17 30.73
N ASN A 197 6.99 -0.77 31.95
CA ASN A 197 6.78 -1.69 33.06
C ASN A 197 5.50 -1.46 33.86
N TYR A 198 4.58 -0.66 33.33
CA TYR A 198 3.25 -0.36 33.94
C TYR A 198 3.35 0.31 35.34
N ASN A 199 4.40 1.08 35.58
CA ASN A 199 4.55 1.80 36.85
C ASN A 199 3.56 2.97 36.98
N THR A 200 3.46 3.53 38.18
CA THR A 200 2.52 4.61 38.49
C THR A 200 2.73 5.87 37.63
N THR A 201 3.97 6.16 37.23
CA THR A 201 4.28 7.33 36.40
C THR A 201 3.80 7.10 34.97
N GLU A 202 4.05 5.92 34.40
CA GLU A 202 3.55 5.54 33.08
C GLU A 202 2.01 5.54 33.03
N MET A 203 1.37 4.98 34.07
CA MET A 203 -0.09 5.00 34.16
C MET A 203 -0.65 6.43 34.20
N LYS A 204 -0.01 7.37 34.93
CA LYS A 204 -0.40 8.80 34.90
C LYS A 204 -0.29 9.44 33.52
N VAL A 205 0.71 9.04 32.73
CA VAL A 205 0.84 9.51 31.34
C VAL A 205 -0.29 8.93 30.49
N MET A 206 -0.50 7.61 30.54
CA MET A 206 -1.50 6.92 29.73
C MET A 206 -2.95 7.32 30.04
N GLU A 207 -3.24 7.61 31.31
CA GLU A 207 -4.58 7.98 31.81
C GLU A 207 -4.86 9.48 31.70
N TYR A 208 -3.91 10.30 31.25
CA TYR A 208 -4.15 11.75 31.10
C TYR A 208 -5.28 12.02 30.07
N PRO A 209 -6.40 12.67 30.49
CA PRO A 209 -7.60 12.66 29.67
C PRO A 209 -7.58 13.59 28.45
N HIS A 210 -6.64 14.55 28.41
CA HIS A 210 -6.55 15.58 27.35
C HIS A 210 -5.43 15.28 26.36
N GLN A 211 -5.40 14.06 25.84
CA GLN A 211 -4.44 13.62 24.81
C GLN A 211 -5.13 12.75 23.76
N ALA A 212 -4.46 12.52 22.64
CA ALA A 212 -4.99 11.71 21.54
C ALA A 212 -5.26 10.25 21.93
N LEU A 213 -4.43 9.68 22.78
CA LEU A 213 -4.47 8.28 23.18
C LEU A 213 -4.69 8.20 24.70
N VAL A 214 -5.78 7.60 25.15
CA VAL A 214 -6.12 7.53 26.59
C VAL A 214 -6.46 6.11 27.01
N VAL A 215 -5.81 5.63 28.06
CA VAL A 215 -6.23 4.44 28.81
C VAL A 215 -7.18 4.87 29.90
N ASN A 216 -8.42 4.42 29.85
CA ASN A 216 -9.40 4.78 30.87
C ASN A 216 -9.35 3.82 32.06
N SER A 217 -9.69 4.33 33.25
CA SER A 217 -9.69 3.55 34.50
C SER A 217 -10.65 2.33 34.49
N ASN A 218 -11.65 2.33 33.60
CA ASN A 218 -12.54 1.20 33.39
C ASN A 218 -12.00 0.16 32.38
N GLY A 219 -10.74 0.30 31.90
CA GLY A 219 -10.09 -0.62 30.99
C GLY A 219 -10.46 -0.40 29.51
N THR A 220 -11.19 0.66 29.18
CA THR A 220 -11.42 1.05 27.78
C THR A 220 -10.23 1.86 27.24
N PHE A 221 -10.07 1.87 25.93
CA PHE A 221 -9.09 2.70 25.22
C PHE A 221 -9.81 3.77 24.42
N THR A 222 -9.37 5.02 24.52
CA THR A 222 -9.95 6.14 23.76
C THR A 222 -8.94 6.72 22.78
N MET A 223 -9.35 6.94 21.55
CA MET A 223 -8.68 7.77 20.57
C MET A 223 -9.43 9.08 20.41
N ASN A 224 -8.73 10.19 20.59
CA ASN A 224 -9.24 11.54 20.35
C ASN A 224 -8.55 12.10 19.12
N SER A 225 -9.27 12.20 18.02
CA SER A 225 -8.77 12.83 16.82
C SER A 225 -8.72 14.36 16.98
N GLU A 226 -7.70 15.01 16.47
CA GLU A 226 -7.55 16.47 16.48
C GLU A 226 -8.68 17.16 15.70
N HIS A 227 -9.16 16.49 14.64
CA HIS A 227 -10.28 16.91 13.80
C HIS A 227 -11.29 15.79 13.65
N GLN A 228 -12.50 16.09 13.17
CA GLN A 228 -13.43 15.04 12.71
C GLN A 228 -12.76 14.25 11.60
N TYR A 229 -12.82 12.93 11.68
CA TYR A 229 -12.25 12.07 10.65
C TYR A 229 -13.06 10.78 10.50
N ALA A 230 -13.91 10.74 9.49
CA ALA A 230 -14.86 9.65 9.26
C ALA A 230 -14.17 8.31 8.92
N PHE A 231 -12.93 8.34 8.46
CA PHE A 231 -12.19 7.17 8.01
C PHE A 231 -11.16 6.65 9.01
N LEU A 232 -11.07 7.20 10.24
CA LEU A 232 -10.13 6.74 11.26
C LEU A 232 -10.23 5.23 11.54
N LEU A 233 -11.43 4.67 11.52
CA LEU A 233 -11.62 3.23 11.72
C LEU A 233 -11.07 2.41 10.54
N SER A 234 -11.16 2.91 9.33
CA SER A 234 -10.56 2.29 8.14
C SER A 234 -9.04 2.30 8.23
N ASP A 235 -8.46 3.44 8.60
CA ASP A 235 -7.03 3.61 8.81
C ASP A 235 -6.50 2.66 9.91
N ILE A 236 -7.04 2.71 11.13
CA ILE A 236 -6.57 1.83 12.22
C ILE A 236 -6.83 0.35 11.95
N SER A 237 -7.82 0.02 11.10
CA SER A 237 -8.03 -1.36 10.66
C SER A 237 -6.89 -1.84 9.78
N THR A 238 -6.28 -0.93 9.00
CA THR A 238 -5.25 -1.26 8.03
C THR A 238 -3.85 -1.27 8.66
N TRP A 239 -3.52 -0.27 9.46
CA TRP A 239 -2.17 -0.09 10.00
C TRP A 239 -2.07 -0.13 11.53
N GLY A 240 -3.20 -0.18 12.24
CA GLY A 240 -3.26 -0.20 13.72
C GLY A 240 -3.04 -1.58 14.35
N TYR A 241 -2.08 -2.36 13.87
CA TYR A 241 -1.76 -3.70 14.36
C TYR A 241 -1.17 -3.66 15.77
N ILE A 242 -1.88 -4.22 16.77
CA ILE A 242 -1.46 -4.20 18.16
C ILE A 242 -0.31 -5.18 18.40
N VAL A 243 0.76 -4.69 19.03
CA VAL A 243 1.98 -5.45 19.32
C VAL A 243 2.20 -5.61 20.82
N GLU A 244 2.98 -6.63 21.20
CA GLU A 244 3.28 -6.97 22.60
C GLU A 244 4.40 -6.07 23.15
N PRO A 245 4.13 -5.21 24.17
CA PRO A 245 5.07 -4.19 24.61
C PRO A 245 6.38 -4.74 25.20
N SER A 246 6.34 -5.78 26.03
CA SER A 246 7.55 -6.28 26.69
C SER A 246 8.52 -6.97 25.73
N TYR A 247 8.01 -7.49 24.61
CA TYR A 247 8.86 -8.01 23.55
C TYR A 247 9.63 -6.89 22.84
N VAL A 248 8.95 -5.77 22.55
CA VAL A 248 9.60 -4.58 21.96
C VAL A 248 10.69 -4.05 22.88
N ASP A 249 10.38 -3.90 24.17
CA ASP A 249 11.33 -3.44 25.18
C ASP A 249 12.56 -4.36 25.26
N ALA A 250 12.36 -5.67 25.31
CA ALA A 250 13.45 -6.65 25.38
C ALA A 250 14.33 -6.69 24.12
N HIS A 251 13.88 -6.11 22.98
CA HIS A 251 14.56 -6.21 21.70
C HIS A 251 14.91 -4.84 21.08
N GLY A 252 15.40 -3.93 21.91
CA GLY A 252 15.95 -2.65 21.45
C GLY A 252 15.05 -1.45 21.70
N GLY A 253 13.81 -1.65 22.17
CA GLY A 253 12.91 -0.58 22.57
C GLY A 253 12.46 0.32 21.43
N VAL A 254 12.29 1.61 21.75
CA VAL A 254 11.73 2.63 20.86
C VAL A 254 12.70 3.80 20.73
N SER A 255 12.91 4.30 19.53
CA SER A 255 13.77 5.45 19.24
C SER A 255 12.99 6.51 18.46
N VAL A 256 13.29 7.78 18.73
CA VAL A 256 12.66 8.90 18.03
C VAL A 256 13.09 8.93 16.56
N ASN A 257 12.15 9.04 15.65
CA ASN A 257 12.38 9.11 14.20
C ASN A 257 13.29 7.99 13.65
N SER A 258 13.23 6.82 14.25
CA SER A 258 14.13 5.74 13.86
C SER A 258 13.44 4.38 13.94
N PRO A 259 13.64 3.50 12.94
CA PRO A 259 13.17 2.12 12.98
C PRO A 259 13.94 1.30 14.01
N ASN A 260 13.37 0.15 14.39
CA ASN A 260 14.05 -0.85 15.21
C ASN A 260 14.53 -2.01 14.32
N SER A 261 15.80 -2.01 13.96
CA SER A 261 16.36 -2.96 13.00
C SER A 261 16.27 -4.44 13.45
N TYR A 262 16.20 -4.70 14.76
CA TYR A 262 15.97 -6.08 15.21
C TYR A 262 14.55 -6.52 14.88
N LEU A 263 13.55 -5.70 15.17
CA LEU A 263 12.14 -6.01 14.90
C LEU A 263 11.84 -6.02 13.41
N ASP A 264 12.47 -5.14 12.63
CA ASP A 264 12.38 -5.13 11.18
C ASP A 264 12.86 -6.44 10.56
N ALA A 265 13.91 -7.03 11.12
CA ALA A 265 14.50 -8.27 10.62
C ALA A 265 13.82 -9.54 11.15
N ASN A 266 13.27 -9.51 12.36
CA ASN A 266 12.80 -10.70 13.08
C ASN A 266 11.29 -10.71 13.37
N GLY A 267 10.62 -9.58 13.17
CA GLY A 267 9.22 -9.38 13.52
C GLY A 267 9.00 -9.08 15.01
N VAL A 268 7.76 -8.83 15.35
CA VAL A 268 7.30 -8.56 16.71
C VAL A 268 6.14 -9.51 17.07
N ILE A 269 5.88 -9.71 18.36
CA ILE A 269 4.79 -10.57 18.82
C ILE A 269 3.44 -9.88 18.59
N GLY A 270 2.57 -10.55 17.84
CA GLY A 270 1.17 -10.19 17.59
C GLY A 270 0.18 -11.16 18.22
N SER A 271 -1.10 -10.91 17.97
CA SER A 271 -2.24 -11.71 18.45
C SER A 271 -2.90 -12.55 17.35
N GLY A 272 -2.30 -12.61 16.15
CA GLY A 272 -2.89 -13.23 14.97
C GLY A 272 -2.98 -14.74 14.99
N PRO A 273 -3.71 -15.32 14.00
CA PRO A 273 -3.92 -16.77 13.87
C PRO A 273 -2.67 -17.56 13.49
N TYR A 274 -1.60 -16.89 13.10
CA TYR A 274 -0.30 -17.49 12.77
C TYR A 274 0.84 -16.82 13.53
N VAL A 275 1.98 -17.51 13.54
CA VAL A 275 3.28 -17.01 14.03
C VAL A 275 4.37 -17.32 13.02
N ILE A 276 5.41 -16.50 12.95
CA ILE A 276 6.59 -16.76 12.13
C ILE A 276 7.34 -17.96 12.70
N SER A 277 7.63 -18.94 11.86
CA SER A 277 8.43 -20.13 12.18
C SER A 277 9.86 -19.99 11.69
N SER A 278 10.06 -19.42 10.51
CA SER A 278 11.38 -19.13 9.95
C SER A 278 11.27 -18.04 8.87
N VAL A 279 12.39 -17.34 8.68
CA VAL A 279 12.57 -16.27 7.69
C VAL A 279 13.79 -16.60 6.86
N GLY A 280 13.62 -16.66 5.53
CA GLY A 280 14.70 -16.87 4.57
C GLY A 280 15.54 -15.60 4.38
N LYS A 281 16.70 -15.76 3.78
CA LYS A 281 17.62 -14.65 3.51
C LYS A 281 16.94 -13.58 2.63
N GLY A 282 16.98 -12.33 3.07
CA GLY A 282 16.37 -11.21 2.34
C GLY A 282 14.84 -11.36 2.20
N PHE A 283 14.21 -12.02 3.15
CA PHE A 283 12.78 -12.31 3.17
C PHE A 283 12.26 -13.08 1.94
N SER A 284 13.14 -13.80 1.22
CA SER A 284 12.74 -14.56 0.03
C SER A 284 11.70 -15.63 0.32
N THR A 285 11.67 -16.16 1.53
CA THR A 285 10.70 -17.14 2.01
C THR A 285 10.35 -16.87 3.47
N ILE A 286 9.08 -16.84 3.80
CA ILE A 286 8.61 -16.77 5.20
C ILE A 286 7.70 -17.96 5.47
N VAL A 287 8.01 -18.72 6.52
CA VAL A 287 7.22 -19.87 6.96
C VAL A 287 6.38 -19.48 8.17
N LEU A 288 5.09 -19.61 8.05
CA LEU A 288 4.11 -19.39 9.11
C LEU A 288 3.61 -20.73 9.66
N LYS A 289 3.41 -20.78 10.96
CA LYS A 289 2.68 -21.89 11.64
C LYS A 289 1.43 -21.37 12.29
N ALA A 290 0.38 -22.17 12.27
CA ALA A 290 -0.85 -21.86 13.01
C ALA A 290 -0.52 -21.63 14.48
N ASN A 291 -1.01 -20.53 15.03
CA ASN A 291 -0.82 -20.15 16.42
C ASN A 291 -1.60 -21.10 17.33
N THR A 292 -0.90 -21.97 18.05
CA THR A 292 -1.51 -22.94 18.98
C THR A 292 -2.11 -22.27 20.22
N ASN A 293 -1.68 -21.03 20.52
CA ASN A 293 -2.17 -20.23 21.64
C ASN A 293 -3.17 -19.15 21.17
N TYR A 294 -3.71 -19.30 19.95
CA TYR A 294 -4.66 -18.33 19.41
C TYR A 294 -5.88 -18.21 20.30
N TRP A 295 -6.21 -16.99 20.70
CA TRP A 295 -7.25 -16.74 21.69
C TRP A 295 -8.67 -16.99 21.17
N VAL A 296 -8.91 -16.91 19.84
CA VAL A 296 -10.21 -17.17 19.24
C VAL A 296 -10.42 -18.69 19.10
N THR A 297 -11.60 -19.14 19.45
CA THR A 297 -12.05 -20.53 19.26
C THR A 297 -13.18 -20.60 18.24
N ASN A 298 -13.38 -21.78 17.63
CA ASN A 298 -14.54 -21.99 16.74
C ASN A 298 -15.87 -21.76 17.44
N ALA A 299 -15.97 -22.02 18.73
CA ALA A 299 -17.17 -21.77 19.52
C ALA A 299 -17.52 -20.26 19.59
N MET A 300 -16.50 -19.40 19.73
CA MET A 300 -16.68 -17.95 19.75
C MET A 300 -17.14 -17.39 18.39
N VAL A 301 -16.64 -17.98 17.31
CA VAL A 301 -17.10 -17.63 15.95
C VAL A 301 -18.54 -18.11 15.72
N ASN A 302 -18.84 -19.36 16.08
CA ASN A 302 -20.14 -19.97 15.85
C ASN A 302 -21.29 -19.31 16.66
N ASN A 303 -21.00 -18.76 17.83
CA ASN A 303 -21.99 -18.04 18.65
C ASN A 303 -22.03 -16.53 18.37
N GLY A 304 -21.21 -16.03 17.42
CA GLY A 304 -21.18 -14.64 17.00
C GLY A 304 -20.47 -13.68 17.96
N SER A 305 -19.78 -14.19 19.01
CA SER A 305 -19.04 -13.32 19.94
C SER A 305 -17.76 -12.75 19.32
N VAL A 306 -17.28 -13.34 18.21
CA VAL A 306 -16.16 -12.86 17.41
C VAL A 306 -16.53 -12.98 15.92
N PRO A 307 -16.19 -11.99 15.08
CA PRO A 307 -16.43 -12.04 13.64
C PRO A 307 -15.78 -13.24 12.97
N SER A 308 -16.39 -13.75 11.90
CA SER A 308 -15.90 -14.92 11.14
C SER A 308 -14.51 -14.75 10.55
N ILE A 309 -14.11 -13.50 10.25
CA ILE A 309 -12.77 -13.18 9.73
C ILE A 309 -11.65 -13.50 10.73
N ALA A 310 -11.95 -13.58 12.01
CA ALA A 310 -10.99 -13.92 13.07
C ALA A 310 -10.98 -15.42 13.42
N LYS A 311 -11.61 -16.32 12.63
CA LYS A 311 -11.62 -17.76 12.95
C LYS A 311 -10.20 -18.34 13.06
N PRO A 312 -10.01 -19.42 13.85
CA PRO A 312 -8.71 -20.10 13.94
C PRO A 312 -8.24 -20.66 12.59
N ALA A 313 -6.93 -20.73 12.42
CA ALA A 313 -6.29 -21.28 11.24
C ALA A 313 -6.58 -22.78 11.06
N SER A 314 -7.08 -23.17 9.88
CA SER A 314 -7.25 -24.57 9.48
C SER A 314 -5.97 -25.13 8.84
N ILE A 315 -5.26 -24.32 8.05
CA ILE A 315 -3.99 -24.66 7.41
C ILE A 315 -2.89 -24.52 8.46
N LYS A 316 -2.17 -25.62 8.72
CA LYS A 316 -1.20 -25.67 9.83
C LYS A 316 0.12 -24.96 9.54
N THR A 317 0.54 -24.97 8.27
CA THR A 317 1.79 -24.35 7.82
C THR A 317 1.54 -23.67 6.49
N VAL A 318 1.91 -22.41 6.40
CA VAL A 318 1.90 -21.61 5.18
C VAL A 318 3.33 -21.21 4.87
N VAL A 319 3.75 -21.42 3.63
CA VAL A 319 5.01 -20.92 3.08
C VAL A 319 4.66 -19.80 2.12
N ILE A 320 5.25 -18.63 2.31
CA ILE A 320 5.13 -17.52 1.38
C ILE A 320 6.49 -17.38 0.69
N ASP A 321 6.54 -17.64 -0.60
CA ASP A 321 7.73 -17.45 -1.43
C ASP A 321 7.60 -16.14 -2.20
N TYR A 322 8.50 -15.23 -1.90
CA TYR A 322 8.48 -13.86 -2.41
C TYR A 322 9.41 -13.68 -3.62
N GLY A 323 9.03 -12.78 -4.51
CA GLY A 323 9.90 -12.29 -5.58
C GLY A 323 10.27 -13.31 -6.64
N LEU A 324 9.53 -14.42 -6.75
CA LEU A 324 9.75 -15.41 -7.80
C LEU A 324 9.50 -14.80 -9.19
N SER A 325 10.26 -15.27 -10.17
CA SER A 325 10.03 -14.88 -11.55
C SER A 325 8.65 -15.33 -12.04
N HIS A 326 8.12 -14.68 -13.08
CA HIS A 326 6.85 -15.09 -13.70
C HIS A 326 6.86 -16.57 -14.12
N ALA A 327 7.98 -17.03 -14.68
CA ALA A 327 8.15 -18.41 -15.14
C ALA A 327 8.13 -19.40 -13.97
N ASP A 328 8.82 -19.08 -12.88
CA ASP A 328 8.85 -19.93 -11.67
C ASP A 328 7.46 -20.02 -11.02
N ARG A 329 6.77 -18.88 -10.88
CA ARG A 329 5.40 -18.85 -10.34
C ARG A 329 4.43 -19.69 -11.18
N LEU A 330 4.53 -19.59 -12.51
CA LEU A 330 3.73 -20.37 -13.44
C LEU A 330 4.02 -21.87 -13.32
N GLU A 331 5.29 -22.24 -13.23
CA GLU A 331 5.75 -23.63 -13.12
C GLU A 331 5.33 -24.24 -11.77
N ASP A 332 5.53 -23.53 -10.67
CA ASP A 332 5.18 -23.99 -9.32
C ASP A 332 3.66 -24.19 -9.17
N PHE A 333 2.88 -23.28 -9.74
CA PHE A 333 1.44 -23.41 -9.74
C PHE A 333 0.96 -24.59 -10.61
N ASP A 334 1.54 -24.79 -11.81
CA ASP A 334 1.22 -25.93 -12.69
C ASP A 334 1.55 -27.27 -12.03
N LYS A 335 2.68 -27.35 -11.35
CA LYS A 335 3.08 -28.56 -10.62
C LYS A 335 2.29 -28.81 -9.33
N GLY A 336 1.46 -27.84 -8.91
CA GLY A 336 0.73 -27.87 -7.64
C GLY A 336 1.63 -27.70 -6.42
N ILE A 337 2.81 -27.14 -6.59
CA ILE A 337 3.70 -26.73 -5.49
C ILE A 337 3.09 -25.55 -4.78
N SER A 338 2.62 -24.56 -5.54
CA SER A 338 1.93 -23.40 -5.02
C SER A 338 0.40 -23.55 -5.15
N GLN A 339 -0.33 -23.08 -4.15
CA GLN A 339 -1.79 -23.11 -4.10
C GLN A 339 -2.42 -21.74 -4.37
N ILE A 340 -1.64 -20.66 -4.24
CA ILE A 340 -2.03 -19.29 -4.59
C ILE A 340 -0.89 -18.69 -5.40
N SER A 341 -1.22 -18.00 -6.50
CA SER A 341 -0.23 -17.31 -7.31
C SER A 341 -0.84 -16.11 -8.05
N THR A 342 0.01 -15.18 -8.47
CA THR A 342 -0.30 -14.15 -9.46
C THR A 342 0.50 -14.43 -10.72
N ILE A 343 -0.19 -14.53 -11.85
CA ILE A 343 0.40 -14.87 -13.15
C ILE A 343 0.13 -13.68 -14.09
N GLY A 344 1.14 -13.27 -14.83
CA GLY A 344 1.00 -12.13 -15.74
C GLY A 344 0.00 -12.37 -16.88
N PRO A 345 -0.59 -11.31 -17.45
CA PRO A 345 -1.67 -11.38 -18.44
C PRO A 345 -1.35 -12.24 -19.68
N SER A 346 -0.09 -12.32 -20.08
CA SER A 346 0.36 -13.13 -21.21
C SER A 346 0.08 -14.63 -21.06
N SER A 347 -0.08 -15.10 -19.83
CA SER A 347 -0.32 -16.52 -19.51
C SER A 347 -1.74 -16.79 -19.01
N PHE A 348 -2.63 -15.79 -18.93
CA PHE A 348 -3.99 -15.98 -18.46
C PHE A 348 -4.75 -17.05 -19.27
N LYS A 349 -4.67 -17.00 -20.60
CA LYS A 349 -5.31 -18.00 -21.45
C LYS A 349 -4.85 -19.42 -21.13
N GLN A 350 -3.55 -19.61 -20.95
CA GLN A 350 -2.96 -20.89 -20.61
C GLN A 350 -3.49 -21.42 -19.28
N MET A 351 -3.63 -20.52 -18.28
CA MET A 351 -4.13 -20.87 -16.95
C MET A 351 -5.62 -21.23 -16.95
N ILE A 352 -6.42 -20.51 -17.73
CA ILE A 352 -7.88 -20.69 -17.79
C ILE A 352 -8.26 -21.87 -18.67
N ASP A 353 -7.63 -22.06 -19.84
CA ASP A 353 -8.00 -23.06 -20.84
C ASP A 353 -7.43 -24.47 -20.55
N GLY A 354 -6.73 -24.68 -19.47
CA GLY A 354 -6.35 -26.04 -19.08
C GLY A 354 -4.86 -26.34 -19.03
N PHE A 355 -4.08 -25.41 -18.58
CA PHE A 355 -2.69 -25.65 -18.22
C PHE A 355 -2.55 -26.87 -17.27
N TYR A 356 -3.51 -27.02 -16.38
CA TYR A 356 -3.65 -28.16 -15.46
C TYR A 356 -4.07 -29.47 -16.08
N ASN A 357 -4.52 -29.54 -17.33
CA ASN A 357 -4.93 -30.77 -17.97
C ASN A 357 -3.83 -31.83 -18.06
N LYS A 358 -2.58 -31.42 -17.94
CA LYS A 358 -1.45 -32.38 -17.92
C LYS A 358 -1.26 -33.11 -16.59
N THR A 359 -1.88 -32.62 -15.51
CA THR A 359 -1.72 -33.13 -14.14
C THR A 359 -3.02 -33.62 -13.51
N GLU A 360 -4.07 -33.90 -14.29
CA GLU A 360 -5.41 -34.27 -13.82
C GLU A 360 -6.17 -33.17 -13.08
N ARG A 361 -5.69 -31.94 -13.07
CA ARG A 361 -6.38 -30.78 -12.49
C ARG A 361 -7.22 -30.09 -13.53
N THR A 362 -8.41 -29.64 -13.14
CA THR A 362 -9.41 -29.12 -14.10
C THR A 362 -9.19 -27.69 -14.44
N SER A 363 -8.67 -26.81 -13.88
CA SER A 363 -8.37 -25.41 -14.10
C SER A 363 -8.19 -24.63 -12.80
N ALA A 364 -7.36 -23.61 -12.81
CA ALA A 364 -7.24 -22.68 -11.68
C ALA A 364 -8.56 -21.94 -11.46
N LEU A 365 -8.91 -21.68 -10.21
CA LEU A 365 -9.93 -20.71 -9.88
C LEU A 365 -9.33 -19.31 -10.08
N VAL A 366 -10.00 -18.50 -10.87
CA VAL A 366 -9.65 -17.08 -11.00
C VAL A 366 -10.44 -16.31 -9.96
N LYS A 367 -9.74 -15.58 -9.12
CA LYS A 367 -10.31 -14.65 -8.15
C LYS A 367 -9.92 -13.24 -8.56
N SER A 368 -10.90 -12.40 -8.82
CA SER A 368 -10.69 -10.98 -9.10
C SER A 368 -11.55 -10.12 -8.20
N VAL A 369 -11.03 -8.97 -7.84
CA VAL A 369 -11.76 -7.91 -7.14
C VAL A 369 -11.37 -6.58 -7.76
N PRO A 370 -12.31 -5.63 -7.87
CA PRO A 370 -11.99 -4.27 -8.24
C PRO A 370 -10.94 -3.67 -7.27
N GLU A 371 -9.97 -2.97 -7.82
CA GLU A 371 -9.00 -2.21 -7.04
C GLU A 371 -9.58 -0.85 -6.61
N ILE A 372 -9.06 -0.28 -5.53
CA ILE A 372 -9.44 1.07 -5.10
C ILE A 372 -8.55 2.17 -5.69
N GLY A 373 -7.50 1.79 -6.40
CA GLY A 373 -6.58 2.71 -7.06
C GLY A 373 -7.11 3.31 -8.34
N THR A 374 -6.28 4.12 -9.00
CA THR A 374 -6.54 4.72 -10.30
C THR A 374 -5.30 4.67 -11.18
N PHE A 375 -5.47 4.46 -12.50
CA PHE A 375 -4.44 4.66 -13.50
C PHE A 375 -4.78 5.86 -14.40
N PHE A 376 -3.77 6.59 -14.84
CA PHE A 376 -3.99 7.80 -15.60
C PHE A 376 -2.79 8.21 -16.45
N ILE A 377 -3.07 9.05 -17.45
CA ILE A 377 -2.06 9.92 -18.06
C ILE A 377 -2.28 11.32 -17.49
N SER A 378 -1.37 11.80 -16.67
CA SER A 378 -1.42 13.15 -16.09
C SER A 378 -0.96 14.21 -17.09
N MET A 379 -1.47 15.43 -16.95
CA MET A 379 -1.14 16.59 -17.78
C MET A 379 -0.65 17.73 -16.88
N ASN A 380 0.67 17.95 -16.82
CA ASN A 380 1.32 18.87 -15.90
C ASN A 380 0.89 20.34 -16.16
N PHE A 381 0.23 20.96 -15.19
CA PHE A 381 -0.28 22.34 -15.29
C PHE A 381 0.82 23.42 -15.34
N ALA A 382 2.04 23.12 -14.99
CA ALA A 382 3.16 24.05 -15.11
C ALA A 382 3.74 24.12 -16.54
N ASP A 383 3.39 23.20 -17.43
CA ASP A 383 3.87 23.21 -18.81
C ASP A 383 2.99 24.13 -19.69
N LYS A 384 3.64 24.65 -20.72
CA LYS A 384 3.04 25.66 -21.61
C LYS A 384 1.69 25.23 -22.19
N TYR A 385 1.59 24.03 -22.77
CA TYR A 385 0.39 23.59 -23.46
C TYR A 385 -0.65 22.97 -22.53
N THR A 386 -0.21 22.15 -21.58
CA THR A 386 -1.09 21.48 -20.61
C THR A 386 -1.59 22.42 -19.49
N ASN A 387 -1.09 23.66 -19.40
CA ASN A 387 -1.73 24.70 -18.58
C ASN A 387 -3.10 25.15 -19.14
N ASN A 388 -3.33 24.96 -20.45
CA ASN A 388 -4.58 25.38 -21.08
C ASN A 388 -5.66 24.29 -20.97
N THR A 389 -6.83 24.64 -20.44
CA THR A 389 -7.92 23.69 -20.20
C THR A 389 -8.47 23.11 -21.50
N HIS A 390 -8.69 23.91 -22.56
CA HIS A 390 -9.18 23.42 -23.85
C HIS A 390 -8.18 22.45 -24.51
N PHE A 391 -6.86 22.66 -24.30
CA PHE A 391 -5.86 21.71 -24.77
C PHE A 391 -5.99 20.35 -24.08
N ARG A 392 -6.17 20.35 -22.74
CA ARG A 392 -6.35 19.11 -21.97
C ARG A 392 -7.68 18.43 -22.32
N GLU A 393 -8.76 19.20 -22.41
CA GLU A 393 -10.09 18.70 -22.81
C GLU A 393 -10.08 18.09 -24.21
N ALA A 394 -9.35 18.69 -25.16
CA ALA A 394 -9.21 18.14 -26.51
C ALA A 394 -8.55 16.74 -26.48
N LEU A 395 -7.52 16.55 -25.66
CA LEU A 395 -6.88 15.24 -25.49
C LEU A 395 -7.82 14.25 -24.81
N TYR A 396 -8.53 14.68 -23.77
CA TYR A 396 -9.53 13.86 -23.07
C TYR A 396 -10.64 13.37 -24.02
N ASP A 397 -11.23 14.28 -24.82
CA ASP A 397 -12.27 13.95 -25.78
C ASP A 397 -11.81 13.06 -26.96
N ALA A 398 -10.51 13.09 -27.27
CA ALA A 398 -9.94 12.29 -28.35
C ALA A 398 -9.77 10.81 -27.98
N ILE A 399 -9.67 10.46 -26.72
CA ILE A 399 -9.38 9.09 -26.27
C ILE A 399 -10.47 8.11 -26.70
N ASN A 400 -10.05 7.01 -27.32
CA ASN A 400 -10.93 5.88 -27.58
C ASN A 400 -11.07 5.02 -26.32
N TYR A 401 -11.93 5.44 -25.41
CA TYR A 401 -12.09 4.81 -24.12
C TYR A 401 -12.58 3.35 -24.21
N SER A 402 -13.41 3.04 -25.19
CA SER A 402 -13.86 1.65 -25.42
C SER A 402 -12.73 0.74 -25.89
N ALA A 403 -11.74 1.28 -26.62
CA ALA A 403 -10.53 0.54 -26.97
C ALA A 403 -9.63 0.33 -25.73
N GLN A 404 -9.52 1.33 -24.87
CA GLN A 404 -8.82 1.19 -23.60
C GLN A 404 -9.43 0.07 -22.74
N LEU A 405 -10.74 0.06 -22.54
CA LEU A 405 -11.43 -1.00 -21.81
C LEU A 405 -11.16 -2.39 -22.40
N LYS A 406 -11.14 -2.52 -23.74
CA LYS A 406 -10.82 -3.81 -24.38
C LYS A 406 -9.39 -4.27 -24.13
N ILE A 407 -8.44 -3.35 -24.04
CA ILE A 407 -7.03 -3.68 -23.75
C ILE A 407 -6.91 -4.24 -22.34
N TYR A 408 -7.56 -3.60 -21.36
CA TYR A 408 -7.51 -4.02 -19.98
C TYR A 408 -8.36 -5.30 -19.71
N ASN A 409 -9.48 -5.50 -20.41
CA ASN A 409 -10.38 -6.63 -20.20
C ASN A 409 -9.95 -7.94 -20.85
N ASN A 410 -8.91 -8.00 -21.64
CA ASN A 410 -8.33 -9.20 -22.28
C ASN A 410 -9.30 -10.20 -22.97
N ASN A 411 -10.60 -9.97 -23.01
CA ASN A 411 -11.65 -10.74 -23.70
C ASN A 411 -11.67 -12.26 -23.51
N TYR A 412 -11.22 -12.81 -22.38
CA TYR A 412 -11.35 -14.22 -22.06
C TYR A 412 -12.57 -14.47 -21.15
N ASN A 413 -13.40 -15.46 -21.47
CA ASN A 413 -14.46 -15.90 -20.56
C ASN A 413 -13.87 -16.19 -19.18
N GLY A 414 -14.31 -15.47 -18.15
CA GLY A 414 -13.83 -15.60 -16.77
C GLY A 414 -12.53 -14.87 -16.46
N THR A 415 -12.04 -14.01 -17.37
CA THR A 415 -10.93 -13.12 -17.06
C THR A 415 -11.39 -11.89 -16.27
N PRO A 416 -10.45 -11.27 -15.54
CA PRO A 416 -10.69 -10.06 -14.78
C PRO A 416 -11.23 -8.96 -15.70
N GLU A 417 -12.24 -8.30 -15.23
CA GLU A 417 -12.78 -7.11 -15.87
C GLU A 417 -12.07 -5.89 -15.32
N ALA A 418 -11.73 -4.94 -16.18
CA ALA A 418 -11.40 -3.61 -15.77
C ALA A 418 -12.68 -2.78 -15.79
N TYR A 419 -12.83 -1.86 -14.87
CA TYR A 419 -13.93 -0.93 -14.86
C TYR A 419 -13.50 0.44 -15.39
N ALA A 420 -14.50 1.17 -15.93
CA ALA A 420 -14.29 2.51 -16.43
C ALA A 420 -14.15 3.51 -15.28
N GLU A 421 -13.18 4.40 -15.38
CA GLU A 421 -13.02 5.51 -14.45
C GLU A 421 -13.45 6.84 -15.04
N LEU A 422 -14.19 7.59 -14.24
CA LEU A 422 -14.62 8.95 -14.55
C LEU A 422 -13.69 10.01 -13.96
N GLY A 423 -13.05 9.66 -12.87
CA GLY A 423 -12.25 10.56 -12.05
C GLY A 423 -11.31 9.77 -11.12
N PRO A 424 -10.80 10.40 -10.08
CA PRO A 424 -9.86 9.76 -9.15
C PRO A 424 -10.49 8.69 -8.25
N LEU A 425 -11.83 8.59 -8.22
CA LEU A 425 -12.54 7.76 -7.25
C LEU A 425 -13.08 6.48 -7.88
N SER A 426 -12.75 5.34 -7.28
CA SER A 426 -13.27 4.03 -7.66
C SER A 426 -14.79 3.92 -7.40
N PRO A 427 -15.54 3.20 -8.27
CA PRO A 427 -16.95 2.88 -8.04
C PRO A 427 -17.24 2.16 -6.72
N ILE A 428 -16.23 1.51 -6.12
CA ILE A 428 -16.29 0.80 -4.83
C ILE A 428 -16.74 1.72 -3.70
N TYR A 429 -16.35 3.00 -3.74
CA TYR A 429 -16.75 3.98 -2.74
C TYR A 429 -18.24 4.36 -2.77
N GLY A 430 -18.95 3.86 -3.79
CA GLY A 430 -20.37 4.13 -3.97
C GLY A 430 -20.66 5.47 -4.64
N LYS A 431 -21.91 5.62 -5.09
CA LYS A 431 -22.35 6.73 -5.92
C LYS A 431 -22.17 8.12 -5.27
N ALA A 432 -22.23 8.20 -3.94
CA ALA A 432 -22.12 9.46 -3.22
C ALA A 432 -20.74 10.13 -3.35
N TYR A 433 -19.70 9.32 -3.58
CA TYR A 433 -18.33 9.78 -3.82
C TYR A 433 -17.94 9.68 -5.30
N TYR A 434 -18.14 8.51 -5.91
CA TYR A 434 -17.66 8.22 -7.27
C TYR A 434 -18.24 9.14 -8.35
N ASN A 435 -19.55 9.26 -8.42
CA ASN A 435 -20.22 10.12 -9.42
C ASN A 435 -21.55 10.69 -8.88
N PRO A 436 -21.51 11.58 -7.87
CA PRO A 436 -22.72 12.09 -7.23
C PRO A 436 -23.58 12.95 -8.19
N ASP A 437 -22.96 13.62 -9.17
CA ASP A 437 -23.60 14.53 -10.11
C ASP A 437 -24.11 13.86 -11.40
N ASN A 438 -23.88 12.54 -11.55
CA ASN A 438 -24.15 11.79 -12.78
C ASN A 438 -23.46 12.42 -14.02
N LEU A 439 -22.18 12.79 -13.85
CA LEU A 439 -21.35 13.28 -14.94
C LEU A 439 -21.20 12.21 -16.02
N PRO A 440 -21.06 12.59 -17.30
CA PRO A 440 -20.95 11.63 -18.38
C PRO A 440 -19.64 10.85 -18.31
N MET A 441 -19.72 9.55 -18.56
CA MET A 441 -18.52 8.71 -18.69
C MET A 441 -17.70 9.12 -19.93
N PRO A 442 -16.36 8.96 -19.88
CA PRO A 442 -15.50 9.29 -21.00
C PRO A 442 -15.93 8.55 -22.29
N THR A 443 -16.12 9.28 -23.35
CA THR A 443 -16.44 8.73 -24.69
C THR A 443 -15.65 9.48 -25.74
N GLN A 444 -15.15 8.77 -26.75
CA GLN A 444 -14.45 9.43 -27.86
C GLN A 444 -15.40 10.40 -28.60
N ASN A 445 -15.00 11.67 -28.66
CA ASN A 445 -15.76 12.73 -29.35
C ASN A 445 -14.83 13.65 -30.14
N PHE A 446 -14.48 13.26 -31.35
CA PHE A 446 -13.61 14.09 -32.21
C PHE A 446 -14.22 15.45 -32.58
N THR A 447 -15.56 15.61 -32.60
CA THR A 447 -16.15 16.92 -32.83
C THR A 447 -15.81 17.90 -31.73
N ALA A 448 -15.98 17.50 -30.46
CA ALA A 448 -15.57 18.30 -29.30
C ALA A 448 -14.04 18.48 -29.27
N ALA A 449 -13.28 17.41 -29.48
CA ALA A 449 -11.82 17.44 -29.49
C ALA A 449 -11.26 18.44 -30.54
N TYR A 450 -11.84 18.51 -31.75
CA TYR A 450 -11.45 19.49 -32.79
C TYR A 450 -11.84 20.92 -32.41
N GLN A 451 -12.99 21.11 -31.79
CA GLN A 451 -13.39 22.43 -31.28
C GLN A 451 -12.43 22.91 -30.20
N ASN A 452 -12.15 22.06 -29.21
CA ASN A 452 -11.29 22.39 -28.10
C ASN A 452 -9.85 22.64 -28.53
N ILE A 453 -9.25 21.82 -29.40
CA ILE A 453 -7.90 22.07 -29.92
C ILE A 453 -7.82 23.37 -30.75
N SER A 454 -8.89 23.72 -31.47
CA SER A 454 -8.98 24.97 -32.20
C SER A 454 -9.02 26.17 -31.26
N ILE A 455 -9.83 26.12 -30.20
CA ILE A 455 -9.92 27.18 -29.19
C ILE A 455 -8.57 27.34 -28.50
N ALA A 456 -7.97 26.25 -28.03
CA ALA A 456 -6.62 26.27 -27.42
C ALA A 456 -5.59 26.88 -28.38
N GLY A 457 -5.65 26.56 -29.63
CA GLY A 457 -4.76 27.12 -30.65
C GLY A 457 -4.86 28.63 -30.75
N HIS A 458 -6.09 29.20 -30.78
CA HIS A 458 -6.31 30.63 -30.78
C HIS A 458 -5.85 31.31 -29.46
N GLU A 459 -6.14 30.68 -28.34
CA GLU A 459 -5.73 31.23 -27.02
C GLU A 459 -4.22 31.24 -26.83
N MET A 460 -3.50 30.30 -27.44
CA MET A 460 -2.07 30.08 -27.19
C MET A 460 -1.15 30.40 -28.37
N GLY A 461 -1.72 30.81 -29.53
CA GLY A 461 -0.96 31.16 -30.71
C GLY A 461 -0.31 29.93 -31.39
N PHE A 462 -1.04 28.83 -31.54
CA PHE A 462 -0.61 27.69 -32.31
C PHE A 462 -1.71 27.16 -33.25
N TYR A 463 -1.33 26.33 -34.22
CA TYR A 463 -2.26 25.51 -35.00
C TYR A 463 -1.76 24.07 -35.12
N VAL A 464 -2.69 23.16 -35.40
CA VAL A 464 -2.43 21.78 -35.76
C VAL A 464 -2.90 21.52 -37.19
N LYS A 465 -2.29 20.54 -37.85
CA LYS A 465 -2.64 20.13 -39.21
C LYS A 465 -3.15 18.69 -39.16
N LEU A 466 -4.43 18.51 -39.50
CA LEU A 466 -5.04 17.20 -39.58
C LEU A 466 -4.54 16.43 -40.83
N SER A 467 -4.74 15.11 -40.87
CA SER A 467 -4.34 14.24 -41.97
C SER A 467 -4.97 14.62 -43.32
N ASN A 468 -6.17 15.20 -43.31
CA ASN A 468 -6.87 15.71 -44.52
C ASN A 468 -6.40 17.11 -44.95
N GLY A 469 -5.38 17.69 -44.29
CA GLY A 469 -4.85 19.02 -44.56
C GLY A 469 -5.59 20.18 -43.88
N THR A 470 -6.69 19.94 -43.18
CA THR A 470 -7.40 20.96 -42.37
C THR A 470 -6.50 21.48 -41.28
N LYS A 471 -6.50 22.79 -41.05
CA LYS A 471 -5.75 23.45 -39.99
C LYS A 471 -6.71 23.99 -38.94
N LEU A 472 -6.44 23.67 -37.68
CA LEU A 472 -7.24 24.09 -36.54
C LEU A 472 -6.41 24.96 -35.61
N GLY A 473 -6.96 26.04 -35.07
CA GLY A 473 -6.29 27.01 -34.22
C GLY A 473 -5.87 28.29 -34.94
N ASP A 474 -4.84 28.94 -34.46
CA ASP A 474 -4.36 30.24 -34.93
C ASP A 474 -3.55 30.11 -36.23
N TYR A 475 -4.23 29.90 -37.33
CA TYR A 475 -3.62 29.84 -38.69
C TYR A 475 -4.05 31.05 -39.52
N PRO A 476 -3.09 31.74 -40.21
CA PRO A 476 -1.68 31.38 -40.45
C PRO A 476 -0.66 31.95 -39.45
N GLY A 477 -1.09 32.61 -38.39
CA GLY A 477 -0.19 33.38 -37.49
C GLY A 477 0.53 32.55 -36.42
N GLY A 478 -0.05 31.41 -36.01
CA GLY A 478 0.43 30.64 -34.90
C GLY A 478 1.59 29.66 -35.20
N THR A 479 2.16 29.06 -34.17
CA THR A 479 3.19 28.02 -34.24
C THR A 479 2.59 26.72 -34.77
N ASP A 480 3.22 26.07 -35.74
CA ASP A 480 2.82 24.74 -36.22
C ASP A 480 3.22 23.64 -35.26
N LEU A 481 2.25 23.04 -34.57
CA LEU A 481 2.49 21.93 -33.63
C LEU A 481 2.63 20.58 -34.32
N SER A 482 2.33 20.45 -35.60
CA SER A 482 2.48 19.17 -36.32
C SER A 482 3.94 18.68 -36.39
N SER A 483 4.91 19.58 -36.21
CA SER A 483 6.34 19.27 -36.11
C SER A 483 6.84 19.02 -34.69
N THR A 484 6.02 19.26 -33.70
CA THR A 484 6.35 19.06 -32.26
C THR A 484 6.09 17.61 -31.88
N THR A 485 7.08 16.98 -31.23
CA THR A 485 6.88 15.63 -30.65
C THR A 485 6.72 15.75 -29.14
N PHE A 486 5.53 15.44 -28.66
CA PHE A 486 5.23 15.28 -27.23
C PHE A 486 5.68 13.91 -26.72
N ARG A 487 5.90 13.78 -25.44
CA ARG A 487 6.30 12.51 -24.81
C ARG A 487 5.39 12.18 -23.64
N ILE A 488 4.89 10.95 -23.63
CA ILE A 488 4.25 10.37 -22.43
C ILE A 488 5.33 9.56 -21.73
N THR A 489 5.67 9.97 -20.53
CA THR A 489 6.74 9.35 -19.72
C THR A 489 6.13 8.34 -18.76
N GLY A 490 6.59 7.10 -18.81
CA GLY A 490 6.17 6.00 -17.92
C GLY A 490 7.37 5.28 -17.31
N ILE A 491 7.14 4.28 -16.47
CA ILE A 491 8.16 3.50 -15.78
C ILE A 491 8.63 2.32 -16.65
N SER A 492 9.93 2.04 -16.63
CA SER A 492 10.53 0.89 -17.29
C SER A 492 10.81 -0.24 -16.27
N PRO A 493 10.50 -1.51 -16.64
CA PRO A 493 9.88 -1.96 -17.90
C PRO A 493 8.36 -1.78 -17.90
N ALA A 494 7.79 -1.26 -18.99
CA ALA A 494 6.34 -1.21 -19.16
C ALA A 494 5.78 -2.62 -19.45
N THR A 495 4.60 -2.91 -18.93
CA THR A 495 3.86 -4.15 -19.23
C THR A 495 3.32 -4.13 -20.67
N SER A 496 2.90 -5.29 -21.16
CA SER A 496 2.25 -5.37 -22.48
C SER A 496 0.94 -4.59 -22.53
N ILE A 497 0.20 -4.54 -21.44
CA ILE A 497 -1.06 -3.78 -21.31
C ILE A 497 -0.77 -2.28 -21.36
N GLU A 498 0.15 -1.78 -20.57
CA GLU A 498 0.57 -0.36 -20.59
C GLU A 498 1.06 0.05 -21.98
N THR A 499 1.92 -0.76 -22.61
CA THR A 499 2.40 -0.51 -23.98
C THR A 499 1.26 -0.41 -24.98
N ALA A 500 0.27 -1.31 -24.91
CA ALA A 500 -0.90 -1.29 -25.77
C ALA A 500 -1.80 -0.09 -25.50
N SER A 501 -2.04 0.23 -24.22
CA SER A 501 -2.81 1.39 -23.76
C SER A 501 -2.22 2.70 -24.27
N LEU A 502 -0.92 2.92 -24.06
CA LEU A 502 -0.21 4.11 -24.54
C LEU A 502 -0.22 4.20 -26.08
N THR A 503 -0.06 3.08 -26.77
CA THR A 503 -0.14 3.04 -28.24
C THR A 503 -1.54 3.47 -28.73
N ALA A 504 -2.60 3.02 -28.07
CA ALA A 504 -3.97 3.40 -28.40
C ALA A 504 -4.24 4.89 -28.11
N ALA A 505 -3.71 5.42 -26.99
CA ALA A 505 -3.80 6.84 -26.66
C ALA A 505 -3.07 7.71 -27.69
N ILE A 506 -1.84 7.37 -28.03
CA ILE A 506 -1.03 8.06 -29.07
C ILE A 506 -1.75 8.05 -30.41
N SER A 507 -2.35 6.92 -30.78
CA SER A 507 -3.17 6.84 -32.03
C SER A 507 -4.35 7.78 -31.98
N SER A 508 -5.02 7.93 -30.84
CA SER A 508 -6.14 8.87 -30.66
C SER A 508 -5.66 10.33 -30.83
N PHE A 509 -4.53 10.71 -30.25
CA PHE A 509 -3.99 12.07 -30.37
C PHE A 509 -3.50 12.42 -31.79
N ALA A 510 -3.06 11.42 -32.55
CA ALA A 510 -2.67 11.62 -33.96
C ALA A 510 -3.82 12.16 -34.81
N HIS A 511 -5.09 11.84 -34.47
CA HIS A 511 -6.25 12.42 -35.15
C HIS A 511 -6.38 13.93 -34.94
N LEU A 512 -5.81 14.49 -33.86
CA LEU A 512 -5.77 15.94 -33.63
C LEU A 512 -4.58 16.61 -34.34
N GLY A 513 -3.83 15.90 -35.17
CA GLY A 513 -2.60 16.41 -35.80
C GLY A 513 -1.43 16.58 -34.82
N LEU A 514 -1.47 15.93 -33.69
CA LEU A 514 -0.41 15.95 -32.68
C LEU A 514 0.45 14.66 -32.74
N THR A 515 1.74 14.81 -32.58
CA THR A 515 2.68 13.68 -32.57
C THR A 515 3.13 13.38 -31.13
N PHE A 516 2.85 12.17 -30.68
CA PHE A 516 3.28 11.67 -29.37
C PHE A 516 4.22 10.48 -29.49
N LYS A 517 5.10 10.29 -28.50
CA LYS A 517 5.95 9.09 -28.33
C LYS A 517 5.99 8.69 -26.86
N THR A 518 6.08 7.41 -26.62
CA THR A 518 6.38 6.88 -25.27
C THR A 518 7.85 7.12 -24.91
N HIS A 519 8.11 7.48 -23.67
CA HIS A 519 9.43 7.64 -23.07
C HIS A 519 9.45 6.91 -21.74
N LEU A 520 10.23 5.83 -21.62
CA LEU A 520 10.31 5.04 -20.40
C LEU A 520 11.57 5.42 -19.60
N VAL A 521 11.39 5.59 -18.28
CA VAL A 521 12.44 5.94 -17.33
C VAL A 521 12.47 4.94 -16.17
N THR A 522 13.55 4.91 -15.40
CA THR A 522 13.64 4.08 -14.19
C THR A 522 12.80 4.68 -13.06
N GLU A 523 12.36 3.85 -12.12
CA GLU A 523 11.65 4.28 -10.91
C GLU A 523 12.45 5.31 -10.11
N SER A 524 13.78 5.15 -10.02
CA SER A 524 14.66 6.14 -9.39
C SER A 524 14.65 7.53 -10.07
N THR A 525 14.33 7.59 -11.37
CA THR A 525 14.11 8.87 -12.07
C THR A 525 12.80 9.53 -11.63
N VAL A 526 11.75 8.72 -11.46
CA VAL A 526 10.44 9.16 -10.97
C VAL A 526 10.55 9.79 -9.58
N SER A 527 11.35 9.21 -8.70
CA SER A 527 11.63 9.76 -7.36
C SER A 527 12.20 11.20 -7.38
N GLY A 528 12.78 11.60 -8.50
CA GLY A 528 13.29 12.98 -8.71
C GLY A 528 12.22 14.00 -9.10
N TRP A 529 10.97 13.60 -9.35
CA TRP A 529 9.89 14.50 -9.73
C TRP A 529 9.25 15.18 -8.50
N THR A 530 10.03 15.96 -7.82
CA THR A 530 9.67 16.61 -6.54
C THR A 530 9.09 18.02 -6.69
N ASN A 531 9.00 18.53 -7.92
CA ASN A 531 8.39 19.81 -8.24
C ASN A 531 7.87 19.83 -9.69
N ALA A 532 6.98 20.77 -10.00
CA ALA A 532 6.32 20.86 -11.29
C ALA A 532 7.27 21.00 -12.49
N THR A 533 8.45 21.61 -12.31
CA THR A 533 9.43 21.77 -13.39
C THR A 533 10.30 20.54 -13.61
N SER A 534 10.45 19.66 -12.62
CA SER A 534 11.11 18.37 -12.76
C SER A 534 10.19 17.26 -13.27
N THR A 535 8.87 17.43 -13.12
CA THR A 535 7.86 16.48 -13.60
C THR A 535 7.65 16.66 -15.10
N PRO A 536 7.64 15.58 -15.90
CA PRO A 536 7.34 15.66 -17.33
C PRO A 536 5.98 16.24 -17.62
N GLN A 537 5.79 16.73 -18.87
CA GLN A 537 4.52 17.30 -19.34
C GLN A 537 3.37 16.31 -19.29
N PHE A 538 3.62 15.04 -19.67
CA PHE A 538 2.68 13.93 -19.63
C PHE A 538 3.33 12.76 -18.92
N VAL A 539 2.62 12.21 -17.93
CA VAL A 539 3.11 11.08 -17.15
C VAL A 539 2.08 9.97 -17.11
N ASP A 540 2.49 8.74 -17.42
CA ASP A 540 1.69 7.53 -17.28
C ASP A 540 2.06 6.88 -15.95
N LEU A 541 1.18 7.02 -14.97
CA LEU A 541 1.31 6.50 -13.61
C LEU A 541 -0.05 6.05 -13.08
N GLY A 542 -0.06 5.70 -11.80
CA GLY A 542 -1.24 5.39 -11.03
C GLY A 542 -1.09 5.84 -9.59
N TRP A 543 -2.20 5.88 -8.89
CA TRP A 543 -2.24 6.13 -7.46
C TRP A 543 -3.02 5.02 -6.76
N LEU A 544 -2.43 4.44 -5.71
CA LEU A 544 -3.06 3.41 -4.90
C LEU A 544 -3.14 3.92 -3.45
N PRO A 545 -4.34 4.10 -2.88
CA PRO A 545 -4.50 4.55 -1.51
C PRO A 545 -4.04 3.47 -0.51
N ASP A 546 -3.53 3.91 0.63
CA ASP A 546 -3.05 3.02 1.69
C ASP A 546 -4.19 2.27 2.39
N TYR A 547 -5.37 2.88 2.44
CA TYR A 547 -6.61 2.31 2.99
C TYR A 547 -7.82 2.96 2.31
N PRO A 548 -9.02 2.33 2.43
CA PRO A 548 -10.22 2.88 1.83
C PRO A 548 -10.67 4.21 2.45
N ASP A 549 -10.20 5.28 1.86
CA ASP A 549 -10.63 6.66 2.12
C ASP A 549 -10.75 7.40 0.77
N PRO A 550 -11.98 7.72 0.33
CA PRO A 550 -12.19 8.37 -0.96
C PRO A 550 -11.70 9.81 -1.03
N LEU A 551 -11.51 10.47 0.10
CA LEU A 551 -11.18 11.89 0.15
C LEU A 551 -9.70 12.12 0.39
N GLY A 552 -9.20 11.88 1.59
CA GLY A 552 -7.81 12.14 1.95
C GLY A 552 -6.84 11.29 1.13
N GLN A 553 -7.06 9.99 1.12
CA GLN A 553 -6.17 9.04 0.45
C GLN A 553 -6.30 9.01 -1.09
N GLN A 554 -7.41 9.48 -1.65
CA GLN A 554 -7.64 9.37 -3.09
C GLN A 554 -7.81 10.75 -3.75
N LEU A 555 -8.88 11.47 -3.47
CA LEU A 555 -9.21 12.71 -4.18
C LEU A 555 -8.20 13.81 -3.87
N ILE A 556 -7.94 14.09 -2.60
CA ILE A 556 -7.03 15.15 -2.16
C ILE A 556 -5.61 14.82 -2.58
N ALA A 557 -5.17 13.58 -2.40
CA ALA A 557 -3.85 13.13 -2.79
C ALA A 557 -3.53 13.45 -4.27
N VAL A 558 -4.46 13.21 -5.19
CA VAL A 558 -4.20 13.42 -6.63
C VAL A 558 -4.52 14.83 -7.13
N TYR A 559 -5.10 15.70 -6.31
CA TYR A 559 -5.47 17.07 -6.73
C TYR A 559 -4.89 18.20 -5.86
N SER A 560 -4.38 17.92 -4.67
CA SER A 560 -3.82 18.97 -3.80
C SER A 560 -2.39 19.32 -4.19
N PRO A 561 -2.03 20.63 -4.28
CA PRO A 561 -0.66 21.05 -4.51
C PRO A 561 0.32 20.64 -3.41
N SER A 562 -0.17 20.41 -2.18
CA SER A 562 0.65 19.91 -1.07
C SER A 562 1.16 18.49 -1.32
N ASP A 563 0.44 17.73 -2.13
CA ASP A 563 0.74 16.34 -2.49
C ASP A 563 1.31 16.22 -3.90
N GLY A 564 1.94 17.29 -4.39
CA GLY A 564 2.55 17.32 -5.70
C GLY A 564 3.77 16.42 -5.84
N GLY A 565 3.86 15.73 -6.99
CA GLY A 565 4.96 14.84 -7.36
C GLY A 565 4.59 13.36 -7.27
N ALA A 566 5.48 12.52 -7.78
CA ALA A 566 5.24 11.10 -8.02
C ALA A 566 4.85 10.28 -6.78
N PHE A 567 5.29 10.69 -5.60
CA PHE A 567 4.95 10.00 -4.34
C PHE A 567 3.86 10.71 -3.53
N GLY A 568 3.42 11.89 -3.97
CA GLY A 568 2.33 12.62 -3.35
C GLY A 568 0.99 12.41 -4.05
N GLY A 569 0.99 11.90 -5.28
CA GLY A 569 -0.20 11.57 -6.09
C GLY A 569 -0.62 12.68 -7.06
N ASN A 570 -0.38 13.97 -6.80
CA ASN A 570 -0.72 15.05 -7.73
C ASN A 570 0.36 15.23 -8.82
N ASP A 571 0.46 14.27 -9.72
CA ASP A 571 1.41 14.29 -10.83
C ASP A 571 1.10 15.33 -11.91
N ALA A 572 -0.13 15.81 -11.96
CA ALA A 572 -0.55 16.90 -12.84
C ALA A 572 -0.19 18.28 -12.29
N TRP A 573 0.23 18.39 -11.02
CA TRP A 573 0.48 19.66 -10.35
C TRP A 573 -0.72 20.61 -10.45
N VAL A 574 -1.92 20.04 -10.30
CA VAL A 574 -3.16 20.81 -10.29
C VAL A 574 -3.05 21.87 -9.22
N ASN A 575 -3.45 23.09 -9.55
CA ASN A 575 -3.49 24.24 -8.66
C ASN A 575 -4.82 24.96 -8.88
N ASN A 576 -5.84 24.58 -8.13
CA ASN A 576 -7.16 25.17 -8.19
C ASN A 576 -7.48 25.87 -6.88
N THR A 577 -7.39 27.19 -6.88
CA THR A 577 -7.57 28.02 -5.66
C THR A 577 -8.90 27.79 -4.92
N THR A 578 -9.95 27.37 -5.61
CA THR A 578 -11.24 27.05 -4.98
C THR A 578 -11.18 25.72 -4.27
N LEU A 579 -10.61 24.66 -4.89
CA LEU A 579 -10.38 23.39 -4.23
C LEU A 579 -9.40 23.56 -3.07
N ASP A 580 -8.25 24.18 -3.33
CA ASP A 580 -7.13 24.22 -2.39
C ASP A 580 -7.39 25.10 -1.14
N ASN A 581 -8.11 26.22 -1.30
CA ASN A 581 -8.31 27.17 -0.19
C ASN A 581 -9.70 27.05 0.47
N LYS A 582 -10.69 26.43 -0.21
CA LYS A 582 -12.05 26.39 0.31
C LYS A 582 -12.50 24.98 0.71
N TYR A 583 -12.18 23.96 -0.09
CA TYR A 583 -12.73 22.62 0.13
C TYR A 583 -11.72 21.66 0.75
N PHE A 584 -10.56 21.47 0.15
CA PHE A 584 -9.59 20.45 0.59
C PHE A 584 -9.11 20.62 2.04
N PRO A 585 -8.91 21.85 2.59
CA PRO A 585 -8.46 21.99 3.97
C PRO A 585 -9.39 21.41 5.03
N THR A 586 -10.67 21.21 4.68
CA THR A 586 -11.68 20.72 5.64
C THR A 586 -12.49 19.54 5.16
N LEU A 587 -12.51 19.25 3.86
CA LEU A 587 -13.38 18.24 3.27
C LEU A 587 -13.25 16.86 3.92
N ASP A 588 -12.02 16.41 4.13
CA ASP A 588 -11.73 15.13 4.74
C ASP A 588 -12.07 15.10 6.23
N PHE A 589 -12.09 16.26 6.87
CA PHE A 589 -12.39 16.45 8.30
C PHE A 589 -13.84 16.79 8.60
N GLU A 590 -14.72 16.65 7.63
CA GLU A 590 -16.17 16.81 7.83
C GLU A 590 -16.82 15.46 8.15
N ASN A 591 -18.02 15.50 8.76
CA ASN A 591 -18.82 14.28 8.91
C ASN A 591 -19.29 13.78 7.54
N LYS A 592 -19.54 12.47 7.43
CA LYS A 592 -19.90 11.79 6.19
C LYS A 592 -21.05 12.46 5.42
N THR A 593 -22.10 12.92 6.10
CA THR A 593 -23.26 13.58 5.46
C THR A 593 -22.84 14.91 4.80
N THR A 594 -21.98 15.67 5.47
CA THR A 594 -21.44 16.93 4.92
C THR A 594 -20.48 16.64 3.76
N GLN A 595 -19.62 15.64 3.88
CA GLN A 595 -18.71 15.21 2.79
C GLN A 595 -19.52 14.85 1.53
N GLU A 596 -20.51 13.97 1.63
CA GLU A 596 -21.34 13.55 0.51
C GLU A 596 -22.07 14.74 -0.14
N LYS A 597 -22.55 15.68 0.69
CA LYS A 597 -23.20 16.92 0.20
C LYS A 597 -22.20 17.82 -0.55
N LEU A 598 -21.01 18.05 0.02
CA LEU A 598 -19.97 18.89 -0.61
C LEU A 598 -19.48 18.28 -1.91
N MET A 599 -19.29 16.96 -1.94
CA MET A 599 -18.93 16.24 -3.16
C MET A 599 -19.97 16.49 -4.26
N LYS A 600 -21.25 16.31 -3.98
CA LYS A 600 -22.32 16.49 -4.95
C LYS A 600 -22.50 17.94 -5.38
N ASP A 601 -22.59 18.88 -4.43
CA ASP A 601 -23.02 20.25 -4.74
C ASP A 601 -21.87 21.12 -5.28
N ASN A 602 -20.60 20.72 -5.06
CA ASN A 602 -19.47 21.63 -5.25
C ASN A 602 -18.21 20.98 -5.86
N VAL A 603 -17.75 19.84 -5.30
CA VAL A 603 -16.39 19.35 -5.55
C VAL A 603 -16.29 18.50 -6.80
N SER A 604 -17.19 17.54 -6.97
CA SER A 604 -17.15 16.56 -8.08
C SER A 604 -17.05 17.24 -9.46
N LYS A 605 -17.91 18.24 -9.73
CA LYS A 605 -17.87 18.97 -11.00
C LYS A 605 -16.62 19.84 -11.15
N LEU A 606 -16.14 20.49 -10.07
CA LEU A 606 -14.90 21.29 -10.13
C LEU A 606 -13.68 20.42 -10.47
N VAL A 607 -13.61 19.20 -9.91
CA VAL A 607 -12.56 18.22 -10.20
C VAL A 607 -12.66 17.77 -11.67
N TYR A 608 -13.86 17.39 -12.11
CA TYR A 608 -14.11 16.94 -13.48
C TYR A 608 -13.70 18.00 -14.51
N ASP A 609 -14.10 19.26 -14.31
CA ASP A 609 -13.84 20.36 -15.24
C ASP A 609 -12.35 20.76 -15.33
N GLN A 610 -11.45 20.21 -14.48
CA GLN A 610 -10.03 20.46 -14.63
C GLN A 610 -9.41 19.73 -15.82
N TYR A 611 -9.96 18.58 -16.24
CA TYR A 611 -9.36 17.70 -17.24
C TYR A 611 -7.86 17.44 -16.99
N ALA A 612 -7.50 17.30 -15.71
CA ALA A 612 -6.10 17.20 -15.29
C ALA A 612 -5.49 15.86 -15.69
N TYR A 613 -6.33 14.84 -15.79
CA TYR A 613 -5.98 13.46 -16.04
C TYR A 613 -6.83 12.87 -17.15
N ILE A 614 -6.22 12.04 -17.97
CA ILE A 614 -6.92 11.07 -18.79
C ILE A 614 -6.97 9.79 -17.97
N TRP A 615 -8.10 9.53 -17.36
CA TRP A 615 -8.32 8.34 -16.55
C TRP A 615 -8.28 7.10 -17.43
N LEU A 616 -7.45 6.13 -17.09
CA LEU A 616 -7.38 4.85 -17.76
C LEU A 616 -8.25 3.83 -17.01
N PRO A 617 -8.70 2.75 -17.65
CA PRO A 617 -9.43 1.71 -16.95
C PRO A 617 -8.58 1.11 -15.84
N MET A 618 -9.16 0.94 -14.64
CA MET A 618 -8.51 0.25 -13.54
C MET A 618 -8.77 -1.25 -13.65
N PRO A 619 -7.72 -2.08 -13.78
CA PRO A 619 -7.89 -3.53 -13.80
C PRO A 619 -8.21 -4.05 -12.40
N ASP A 620 -8.97 -5.14 -12.34
CA ASP A 620 -9.14 -5.90 -11.11
C ASP A 620 -7.80 -6.54 -10.67
N ALA A 621 -7.61 -6.66 -9.36
CA ALA A 621 -6.57 -7.53 -8.81
C ALA A 621 -6.92 -9.00 -9.09
N VAL A 622 -5.99 -9.78 -9.63
CA VAL A 622 -6.22 -11.16 -10.07
C VAL A 622 -5.30 -12.14 -9.37
N TYR A 623 -5.91 -13.17 -8.80
CA TYR A 623 -5.21 -14.29 -8.21
C TYR A 623 -5.66 -15.61 -8.86
N PHE A 624 -4.69 -16.48 -9.11
CA PHE A 624 -4.95 -17.88 -9.46
C PHE A 624 -4.86 -18.72 -8.21
N VAL A 625 -5.92 -19.47 -7.94
CA VAL A 625 -6.09 -20.25 -6.71
C VAL A 625 -6.37 -21.70 -7.08
N SER A 626 -5.70 -22.64 -6.40
CA SER A 626 -5.96 -24.08 -6.58
C SER A 626 -7.43 -24.40 -6.31
N PRO A 627 -8.09 -25.27 -7.13
CA PRO A 627 -9.48 -25.63 -6.91
C PRO A 627 -9.76 -26.29 -5.56
N GLU A 628 -8.75 -26.84 -4.91
CA GLU A 628 -8.86 -27.45 -3.57
C GLU A 628 -8.80 -26.42 -2.42
N VAL A 629 -8.55 -25.15 -2.72
CA VAL A 629 -8.57 -24.05 -1.74
C VAL A 629 -9.97 -23.48 -1.65
N HIS A 630 -10.54 -23.48 -0.46
CA HIS A 630 -11.84 -22.90 -0.17
C HIS A 630 -11.69 -21.75 0.81
N GLY A 631 -12.54 -20.73 0.71
CA GLY A 631 -12.53 -19.57 1.60
C GLY A 631 -11.44 -18.53 1.31
N PHE A 632 -10.88 -18.55 0.09
CA PHE A 632 -10.05 -17.44 -0.37
C PHE A 632 -10.92 -16.19 -0.55
N GLU A 633 -10.59 -15.15 0.17
CA GLU A 633 -11.31 -13.88 0.16
C GLU A 633 -10.30 -12.73 0.21
N LEU A 634 -10.39 -11.83 -0.75
CA LEU A 634 -9.56 -10.63 -0.83
C LEU A 634 -10.09 -9.56 0.13
N ASN A 635 -9.17 -8.76 0.65
CA ASN A 635 -9.45 -7.62 1.50
C ASN A 635 -8.93 -6.34 0.84
N TYR A 636 -9.60 -5.21 1.03
CA TYR A 636 -9.19 -3.92 0.45
C TYR A 636 -7.97 -3.26 1.12
N LYS A 637 -7.29 -3.95 2.01
CA LYS A 637 -5.96 -3.56 2.50
C LYS A 637 -4.91 -4.01 1.49
N GLY A 638 -4.54 -3.14 0.55
CA GLY A 638 -3.51 -3.46 -0.43
C GLY A 638 -3.70 -4.82 -1.12
N THR A 639 -4.98 -5.20 -1.41
CA THR A 639 -5.33 -6.51 -1.98
C THR A 639 -4.85 -7.73 -1.16
N GLY A 640 -4.80 -7.58 0.16
CA GLY A 640 -4.47 -8.66 1.08
C GLY A 640 -5.56 -9.73 1.17
N TYR A 641 -5.25 -10.82 1.85
CA TYR A 641 -6.18 -11.93 2.10
C TYR A 641 -5.82 -12.67 3.38
N PHE A 642 -6.80 -13.38 3.92
CA PHE A 642 -6.69 -14.05 5.21
C PHE A 642 -6.41 -15.53 5.06
N TYR A 643 -5.22 -16.02 5.36
CA TYR A 643 -4.91 -17.47 5.35
C TYR A 643 -5.76 -18.27 6.33
N ASN A 644 -6.16 -17.70 7.46
CA ASN A 644 -7.00 -18.38 8.44
C ASN A 644 -8.44 -18.64 7.95
N LEU A 645 -8.90 -17.91 6.94
CA LEU A 645 -10.20 -18.16 6.30
C LEU A 645 -10.15 -19.35 5.34
N MET A 646 -8.97 -19.76 4.92
CA MET A 646 -8.81 -20.82 3.94
C MET A 646 -8.82 -22.21 4.57
N THR A 647 -9.35 -23.16 3.79
CA THR A 647 -9.19 -24.60 4.00
C THR A 647 -8.64 -25.21 2.73
N PHE A 648 -7.91 -26.31 2.86
CA PHE A 648 -7.34 -27.03 1.72
C PHE A 648 -7.73 -28.50 1.79
N THR A 649 -8.38 -28.99 0.72
CA THR A 649 -8.88 -30.38 0.63
C THR A 649 -7.97 -31.26 -0.23
N GLY A 650 -7.01 -30.69 -0.95
CA GLY A 650 -6.06 -31.41 -1.77
C GLY A 650 -4.99 -32.12 -0.95
N LYS A 651 -4.24 -33.00 -1.61
CA LYS A 651 -3.01 -33.56 -1.05
C LYS A 651 -1.88 -32.56 -1.32
N LEU A 652 -1.29 -32.03 -0.27
CA LEU A 652 -0.02 -31.31 -0.39
C LEU A 652 1.00 -32.28 -0.99
N SER A 653 1.59 -31.92 -2.13
CA SER A 653 2.55 -32.78 -2.79
C SER A 653 3.66 -33.15 -1.82
N SER A 654 3.92 -34.44 -1.63
CA SER A 654 5.18 -34.88 -1.06
C SER A 654 6.23 -34.60 -2.13
N ASN A 655 6.74 -33.40 -2.19
CA ASN A 655 7.92 -33.12 -2.98
C ASN A 655 9.04 -33.93 -2.36
N THR A 656 9.33 -35.07 -2.95
CA THR A 656 10.67 -35.63 -2.93
C THR A 656 11.51 -34.51 -3.53
N GLY A 657 12.19 -33.74 -2.65
CA GLY A 657 12.87 -32.53 -3.03
C GLY A 657 13.69 -32.76 -4.28
N TYR A 658 13.29 -32.14 -5.36
CA TYR A 658 14.22 -31.88 -6.43
C TYR A 658 15.21 -30.86 -5.88
N LEU A 659 16.34 -31.40 -5.39
CA LEU A 659 17.54 -30.63 -5.19
C LEU A 659 17.86 -30.05 -6.58
N THR A 660 17.43 -28.83 -6.87
CA THR A 660 17.99 -28.07 -7.95
C THR A 660 19.37 -27.70 -7.46
N ILE A 661 20.34 -28.61 -7.68
CA ILE A 661 21.74 -28.33 -7.52
C ILE A 661 22.05 -27.34 -8.63
N TYR A 662 21.95 -26.06 -8.34
CA TYR A 662 22.76 -25.11 -9.05
C TYR A 662 24.20 -25.53 -8.76
N THR A 663 24.78 -26.28 -9.69
CA THR A 663 26.22 -26.50 -9.73
C THR A 663 26.83 -25.12 -9.86
N ILE A 664 27.16 -24.48 -8.74
CA ILE A 664 28.18 -23.44 -8.75
C ILE A 664 29.44 -24.21 -9.10
N VAL A 665 29.74 -24.27 -10.37
CA VAL A 665 31.11 -24.57 -10.85
C VAL A 665 31.91 -23.36 -10.38
N VAL A 666 32.33 -23.39 -9.11
CA VAL A 666 33.45 -22.59 -8.67
C VAL A 666 34.65 -23.20 -9.41
N ASP A 667 35.14 -22.46 -10.37
CA ASP A 667 36.35 -22.77 -11.08
C ASP A 667 37.50 -22.89 -10.06
N VAL A 668 37.73 -24.09 -9.56
CA VAL A 668 38.80 -24.41 -8.59
C VAL A 668 40.17 -24.43 -9.28
N GLU A 669 40.24 -24.20 -10.59
CA GLU A 669 41.49 -24.14 -11.31
C GLU A 669 42.36 -22.91 -11.06
N MET A 670 41.81 -21.82 -10.48
CA MET A 670 42.62 -20.61 -10.19
C MET A 670 43.30 -20.58 -8.82
N ALA A 671 43.14 -21.59 -7.97
CA ALA A 671 43.77 -21.63 -6.65
C ALA A 671 45.03 -22.49 -6.57
N PHE A 672 45.46 -23.17 -7.65
CA PHE A 672 46.58 -24.09 -7.59
C PHE A 672 47.83 -23.71 -8.43
N THR A 673 47.88 -22.53 -9.05
CA THR A 673 49.04 -22.16 -9.91
C THR A 673 49.99 -21.15 -9.29
N ASN A 674 49.91 -20.81 -8.02
CA ASN A 674 50.85 -19.86 -7.40
C ASN A 674 51.46 -20.36 -6.06
N ALA A 675 51.92 -21.61 -6.02
CA ALA A 675 52.79 -22.09 -4.94
C ALA A 675 53.83 -23.05 -5.46
N ALA A 676 54.76 -22.53 -6.26
CA ALA A 676 56.06 -23.20 -6.46
C ALA A 676 57.12 -22.46 -5.63
N PRO A 677 57.85 -23.13 -4.75
CA PRO A 677 58.94 -22.49 -4.02
C PRO A 677 60.14 -22.33 -4.98
N LYS A 678 60.66 -21.10 -5.04
CA LYS A 678 61.98 -20.87 -5.53
C LYS A 678 62.99 -21.31 -4.47
N PHE A 679 63.90 -22.18 -4.88
CA PHE A 679 65.21 -22.28 -4.30
C PHE A 679 66.03 -21.08 -4.69
#